data_98ae6188cba3ac7c4654d952652807f2
#
_entry.id   98ae6188cba3ac7c4654d952652807f2
#
_cell.length_a   1.000
_cell.length_b   1.000
_cell.length_c   1.000
_cell.angle_alpha   90.00
_cell.angle_beta   90.00
_cell.angle_gamma   90.00
#
_symmetry.space_group_name_H-M   'P 1'
#
loop_
_entity.id
_entity.type
_entity.pdbx_description
1 polymer ?
#
loop_
_entity_poly.entity_id
_entity_poly.type
_entity_poly.pdbx_seq_one_letter_code
_entity_poly.pdbx_strand_id
1 'polypeptide(L)'
;MVSLLEGGAYLLHGTEIIPDSPEAEAQIKAKTGKEISKEQAKKETIAYGILENHNTSGNMDKLKIKFDKLTSHDITFVGIIQTARASGLEKFPIPYVLTNCHNSLCAVGGTINEDDHMFGLTCAKKYGGVYVPPHQAVIHQFAREMLAGGGRMILGSDSHTRYGALGTMAMGEGGPELVKQLLNQTYDINMPGVVGVYLTGEPVKGVGPQDVALAIIGAVFANGYVKNKVMEFVGPGVSSLSADFRIGIDVMTTETTCLSSIWRTDDTIKEFYEIHGRSEDYKELNPGEVTYYDGMITIDLAGIRPMIAMPFHPSNTYTIEELNANLQDILNDVEKRAAVSLDNAVPYTLKDKVVNGKFMVDQGIIAGCAGGGFENICAASDIMRGSYIGSDEFTLSVYPASMPVYMELIKNGCAAALLETGAVLKTAFCGPCFGAGDTPANNAFSIRHSTRNFPNREGSKLQNGQIASVALMDARSIAATAANKGVLTPATDFDGTIGKYKYHFDSNIYANRVFDSKGVADPSVEIHFGPNIKDWPEMTALPENLVLRVVSEIHDPVTTTDELIPSGETSSYRSNPLGLAEFTLSRKDPAYVGLAKDIQVAQKALMEGKCAAEAKPELKPVIETIKKSYPDVNHSNIGFGSTIFAVKPGDGSAREQAASCQKVLGGWANIANEYATKRYRSNLINWGMLPFLIEEGELPFKNLDYLFFPGIRTAVETKADTIKAYKVAEDGLHEFTLRLGELTDEERQIILKGCLINYNRI
;
A
#
# COMPACT_ATOMS: atom_id res chain seq x y z
N MET A 1 -25.19 -9.20 0.73
CA MET A 1 -24.77 -8.53 1.99
C MET A 1 -23.53 -9.26 2.52
N VAL A 2 -22.62 -8.55 3.18
CA VAL A 2 -21.39 -9.12 3.75
C VAL A 2 -21.65 -9.54 5.20
N SER A 3 -21.26 -10.77 5.57
CA SER A 3 -21.34 -11.25 6.94
C SER A 3 -20.03 -11.89 7.39
N LEU A 4 -19.68 -11.71 8.66
CA LEU A 4 -18.46 -12.25 9.26
C LEU A 4 -18.85 -13.36 10.25
N LEU A 5 -18.21 -14.53 10.17
CA LEU A 5 -18.35 -15.57 11.16
C LEU A 5 -17.48 -15.26 12.39
N GLU A 6 -18.01 -15.47 13.57
CA GLU A 6 -17.22 -15.47 14.80
C GLU A 6 -16.41 -16.78 14.87
N GLY A 7 -15.07 -16.65 14.87
CA GLY A 7 -14.16 -17.81 14.85
C GLY A 7 -13.91 -18.35 13.46
N GLY A 8 -13.25 -19.51 13.42
CA GLY A 8 -12.91 -20.19 12.17
C GLY A 8 -14.05 -21.01 11.59
N ALA A 9 -13.81 -21.56 10.39
CA ALA A 9 -14.77 -22.46 9.74
C ALA A 9 -14.07 -23.47 8.83
N TYR A 10 -14.70 -24.63 8.69
CA TYR A 10 -14.36 -25.60 7.65
C TYR A 10 -15.18 -25.33 6.38
N LEU A 11 -14.58 -25.56 5.25
CA LEU A 11 -15.23 -25.57 3.94
C LEU A 11 -15.12 -26.98 3.35
N LEU A 12 -16.26 -27.61 3.10
CA LEU A 12 -16.35 -28.94 2.50
C LEU A 12 -16.63 -28.83 1.01
N HIS A 13 -15.84 -29.52 0.19
CA HIS A 13 -15.98 -29.59 -1.29
C HIS A 13 -16.10 -28.20 -1.96
N GLY A 14 -15.57 -27.14 -1.31
CA GLY A 14 -15.65 -25.76 -1.79
C GLY A 14 -17.04 -25.10 -1.73
N THR A 15 -18.04 -25.77 -1.14
CA THR A 15 -19.45 -25.32 -1.20
C THR A 15 -20.19 -25.29 0.13
N GLU A 16 -19.79 -26.07 1.11
CA GLU A 16 -20.50 -26.15 2.39
C GLU A 16 -19.63 -25.65 3.56
N ILE A 17 -20.12 -24.64 4.28
CA ILE A 17 -19.44 -24.06 5.43
C ILE A 17 -19.93 -24.73 6.71
N ILE A 18 -19.00 -25.23 7.53
CA ILE A 18 -19.25 -25.70 8.90
C ILE A 18 -18.46 -24.80 9.86
N PRO A 19 -19.16 -23.99 10.69
CA PRO A 19 -18.48 -23.19 11.73
C PRO A 19 -17.67 -24.05 12.67
N ASP A 20 -16.53 -23.54 13.12
CA ASP A 20 -15.67 -24.22 14.10
C ASP A 20 -16.41 -24.34 15.44
N SER A 21 -16.65 -25.59 15.84
CA SER A 21 -17.33 -25.96 17.09
C SER A 21 -16.78 -27.29 17.59
N PRO A 22 -17.01 -27.66 18.85
CA PRO A 22 -16.61 -28.97 19.39
C PRO A 22 -17.15 -30.17 18.59
N GLU A 23 -18.28 -29.98 17.89
CA GLU A 23 -18.93 -31.03 17.09
C GLU A 23 -18.49 -31.01 15.61
N ALA A 24 -17.73 -30.00 15.17
CA ALA A 24 -17.41 -29.80 13.75
C ALA A 24 -16.68 -31.01 13.13
N GLU A 25 -15.66 -31.56 13.80
CA GLU A 25 -14.91 -32.72 13.28
C GLU A 25 -15.81 -33.97 13.18
N ALA A 26 -16.72 -34.17 14.12
CA ALA A 26 -17.70 -35.28 14.07
C ALA A 26 -18.69 -35.08 12.90
N GLN A 27 -19.15 -33.87 12.64
CA GLN A 27 -20.01 -33.56 11.50
C GLN A 27 -19.27 -33.80 10.16
N ILE A 28 -18.00 -33.40 10.07
CA ILE A 28 -17.15 -33.61 8.90
C ILE A 28 -16.98 -35.11 8.63
N LYS A 29 -16.65 -35.88 9.68
CA LYS A 29 -16.53 -37.34 9.57
C LYS A 29 -17.83 -37.99 9.08
N ALA A 30 -18.99 -37.55 9.64
CA ALA A 30 -20.31 -38.06 9.21
C ALA A 30 -20.59 -37.76 7.73
N LYS A 31 -20.16 -36.62 7.20
CA LYS A 31 -20.41 -36.19 5.81
C LYS A 31 -19.41 -36.74 4.81
N THR A 32 -18.13 -36.83 5.18
CA THR A 32 -17.05 -37.19 4.26
C THR A 32 -16.53 -38.61 4.46
N GLY A 33 -16.84 -39.25 5.59
CA GLY A 33 -16.26 -40.53 6.00
C GLY A 33 -14.79 -40.45 6.45
N LYS A 34 -14.19 -39.26 6.51
CA LYS A 34 -12.78 -39.04 6.84
C LYS A 34 -12.62 -38.39 8.22
N GLU A 35 -11.64 -38.84 8.98
CA GLU A 35 -11.17 -38.13 10.17
C GLU A 35 -10.05 -37.17 9.75
N ILE A 36 -10.32 -35.87 9.85
CA ILE A 36 -9.39 -34.82 9.46
C ILE A 36 -9.29 -33.84 10.63
N SER A 37 -8.09 -33.67 11.18
CA SER A 37 -7.86 -32.68 12.21
C SER A 37 -7.83 -31.27 11.65
N LYS A 38 -8.07 -30.28 12.49
CA LYS A 38 -7.96 -28.85 12.15
C LYS A 38 -6.62 -28.52 11.48
N GLU A 39 -5.52 -29.01 12.05
CA GLU A 39 -4.17 -28.76 11.51
C GLU A 39 -3.95 -29.40 10.12
N GLN A 40 -4.57 -30.53 9.84
CA GLN A 40 -4.55 -31.12 8.51
C GLN A 40 -5.38 -30.28 7.53
N ALA A 41 -6.59 -29.87 7.94
CA ALA A 41 -7.47 -29.07 7.08
C ALA A 41 -6.91 -27.67 6.77
N LYS A 42 -6.10 -27.05 7.65
CA LYS A 42 -5.37 -25.81 7.35
C LYS A 42 -4.40 -25.93 6.18
N LYS A 43 -3.80 -27.10 5.99
CA LYS A 43 -2.85 -27.34 4.90
C LYS A 43 -3.51 -27.45 3.54
N GLU A 44 -4.83 -27.60 3.51
CA GLU A 44 -5.63 -27.73 2.30
C GLU A 44 -6.02 -26.38 1.68
N THR A 45 -5.63 -25.24 2.28
CA THR A 45 -5.83 -23.91 1.69
C THR A 45 -4.89 -23.72 0.48
N ILE A 46 -5.36 -22.97 -0.52
CA ILE A 46 -4.53 -22.58 -1.68
C ILE A 46 -3.30 -21.78 -1.18
N ALA A 47 -3.54 -20.88 -0.21
CA ALA A 47 -2.51 -20.06 0.38
C ALA A 47 -1.40 -20.88 1.04
N TYR A 48 -1.75 -21.93 1.81
CA TYR A 48 -0.75 -22.80 2.44
C TYR A 48 0.15 -23.46 1.39
N GLY A 49 -0.44 -24.05 0.36
CA GLY A 49 0.34 -24.74 -0.70
C GLY A 49 1.28 -23.81 -1.45
N ILE A 50 0.86 -22.56 -1.73
CA ILE A 50 1.74 -21.58 -2.38
C ILE A 50 2.88 -21.17 -1.45
N LEU A 51 2.60 -20.87 -0.18
CA LEU A 51 3.62 -20.49 0.81
C LEU A 51 4.61 -21.64 1.06
N GLU A 52 4.15 -22.87 1.19
CA GLU A 52 5.00 -24.04 1.35
C GLU A 52 5.99 -24.21 0.18
N ASN A 53 5.52 -24.06 -1.07
CA ASN A 53 6.34 -24.17 -2.27
C ASN A 53 7.42 -23.08 -2.39
N HIS A 54 7.24 -21.93 -1.75
CA HIS A 54 8.19 -20.81 -1.80
C HIS A 54 9.00 -20.66 -0.52
N ASN A 55 8.72 -21.49 0.50
CA ASN A 55 9.42 -21.44 1.78
C ASN A 55 10.73 -22.24 1.74
N THR A 56 11.83 -21.60 2.04
CA THR A 56 13.16 -22.20 2.08
C THR A 56 13.64 -22.58 3.48
N SER A 57 12.87 -22.28 4.53
CA SER A 57 13.26 -22.54 5.91
C SER A 57 13.10 -24.01 6.34
N GLY A 58 12.25 -24.76 5.66
CA GLY A 58 11.81 -26.08 6.11
C GLY A 58 10.90 -26.07 7.34
N ASN A 59 10.52 -24.89 7.82
CA ASN A 59 9.63 -24.70 8.98
C ASN A 59 8.42 -23.84 8.55
N MET A 60 7.22 -24.40 8.68
CA MET A 60 5.99 -23.70 8.28
C MET A 60 5.49 -22.69 9.31
N ASP A 61 6.02 -22.67 10.53
CA ASP A 61 5.70 -21.62 11.50
C ASP A 61 6.49 -20.33 11.23
N LYS A 62 7.73 -20.48 10.69
CA LYS A 62 8.64 -19.37 10.39
C LYS A 62 9.14 -19.49 8.96
N LEU A 63 8.47 -18.79 8.07
CA LEU A 63 8.72 -18.86 6.63
C LEU A 63 9.89 -17.98 6.22
N LYS A 64 10.69 -18.48 5.26
CA LYS A 64 11.73 -17.74 4.53
C LYS A 64 11.39 -17.81 3.05
N ILE A 65 10.63 -16.84 2.59
CA ILE A 65 10.04 -16.83 1.24
C ILE A 65 11.03 -16.29 0.21
N LYS A 66 11.11 -16.99 -0.92
CA LYS A 66 11.70 -16.48 -2.17
C LYS A 66 10.61 -16.27 -3.20
N PHE A 67 10.59 -15.08 -3.78
CA PHE A 67 9.64 -14.73 -4.82
C PHE A 67 10.13 -15.13 -6.20
N ASP A 68 9.19 -15.37 -7.13
CA ASP A 68 9.50 -15.73 -8.52
C ASP A 68 9.88 -14.52 -9.37
N LYS A 69 9.25 -13.37 -9.12
CA LYS A 69 9.42 -12.14 -9.90
C LYS A 69 9.26 -10.90 -9.02
N LEU A 70 9.84 -9.78 -9.48
CA LEU A 70 9.74 -8.47 -8.84
C LEU A 70 9.12 -7.45 -9.78
N THR A 71 8.45 -6.44 -9.23
CA THR A 71 7.94 -5.30 -9.98
C THR A 71 8.02 -4.01 -9.17
N SER A 72 8.41 -2.91 -9.81
CA SER A 72 8.52 -1.59 -9.19
C SER A 72 8.11 -0.48 -10.14
N HIS A 73 7.77 0.66 -9.58
CA HIS A 73 7.44 1.86 -10.36
C HIS A 73 8.48 2.97 -10.18
N ASP A 74 8.39 3.99 -10.99
CA ASP A 74 9.39 5.06 -11.17
C ASP A 74 9.67 5.91 -9.92
N ILE A 75 8.76 6.01 -8.97
CA ILE A 75 9.05 6.69 -7.70
C ILE A 75 9.73 5.79 -6.66
N THR A 76 10.01 4.51 -6.96
CA THR A 76 10.63 3.57 -6.02
C THR A 76 11.85 2.85 -6.58
N PHE A 77 11.88 2.50 -7.88
CA PHE A 77 12.95 1.64 -8.39
C PHE A 77 14.33 2.28 -8.32
N VAL A 78 14.46 3.61 -8.44
CA VAL A 78 15.76 4.28 -8.34
C VAL A 78 16.37 4.05 -6.96
N GLY A 79 15.61 4.31 -5.88
CA GLY A 79 16.07 4.08 -4.51
C GLY A 79 16.37 2.62 -4.21
N ILE A 80 15.54 1.70 -4.72
CA ILE A 80 15.74 0.24 -4.58
C ILE A 80 17.05 -0.19 -5.23
N ILE A 81 17.28 0.19 -6.49
CA ILE A 81 18.47 -0.17 -7.23
C ILE A 81 19.72 0.48 -6.63
N GLN A 82 19.65 1.75 -6.21
CA GLN A 82 20.75 2.42 -5.52
C GLN A 82 21.12 1.72 -4.20
N THR A 83 20.11 1.30 -3.43
CA THR A 83 20.32 0.54 -2.19
C THR A 83 20.94 -0.84 -2.46
N ALA A 84 20.45 -1.56 -3.47
CA ALA A 84 20.98 -2.86 -3.87
C ALA A 84 22.42 -2.74 -4.39
N ARG A 85 22.72 -1.70 -5.20
CA ARG A 85 24.09 -1.40 -5.69
C ARG A 85 25.04 -1.10 -4.54
N ALA A 86 24.62 -0.28 -3.59
CA ALA A 86 25.41 0.01 -2.39
C ALA A 86 25.68 -1.24 -1.52
N SER A 87 24.85 -2.27 -1.69
CA SER A 87 24.90 -3.56 -1.00
C SER A 87 25.56 -4.68 -1.82
N GLY A 88 26.09 -4.40 -3.03
CA GLY A 88 26.82 -5.37 -3.85
C GLY A 88 26.03 -6.05 -4.97
N LEU A 89 24.98 -5.42 -5.51
CA LEU A 89 24.22 -5.93 -6.66
C LEU A 89 25.13 -6.08 -7.90
N GLU A 90 25.17 -7.29 -8.48
CA GLU A 90 25.89 -7.60 -9.73
C GLU A 90 24.94 -7.74 -10.93
N LYS A 91 23.80 -8.40 -10.73
CA LYS A 91 22.72 -8.61 -11.72
C LYS A 91 21.41 -8.89 -11.00
N PHE A 92 20.29 -8.72 -11.70
CA PHE A 92 18.99 -9.17 -11.16
C PHE A 92 18.93 -10.70 -11.16
N PRO A 93 18.77 -11.34 -9.99
CA PRO A 93 18.78 -12.80 -9.88
C PRO A 93 17.47 -13.44 -10.37
N ILE A 94 16.39 -12.68 -10.40
CA ILE A 94 15.06 -13.07 -10.85
C ILE A 94 14.48 -11.96 -11.74
N PRO A 95 13.48 -12.23 -12.58
CA PRO A 95 12.86 -11.22 -13.43
C PRO A 95 12.40 -10.01 -12.62
N TYR A 96 12.86 -8.82 -13.01
CA TYR A 96 12.51 -7.55 -12.36
C TYR A 96 12.02 -6.55 -13.40
N VAL A 97 10.79 -6.06 -13.19
CA VAL A 97 10.11 -5.13 -14.10
C VAL A 97 10.06 -3.74 -13.50
N LEU A 98 10.55 -2.76 -14.26
CA LEU A 98 10.60 -1.34 -13.93
C LEU A 98 9.55 -0.61 -14.77
N THR A 99 8.45 -0.17 -14.15
CA THR A 99 7.32 0.45 -14.86
C THR A 99 7.23 1.94 -14.54
N ASN A 100 7.13 2.78 -15.57
CA ASN A 100 7.05 4.24 -15.43
C ASN A 100 5.59 4.70 -15.53
N CYS A 101 4.93 4.86 -14.39
CA CYS A 101 3.51 5.18 -14.34
C CYS A 101 3.10 6.16 -13.23
N HIS A 102 3.99 6.55 -12.34
CA HIS A 102 3.72 7.51 -11.26
C HIS A 102 4.23 8.91 -11.61
N ASN A 103 5.49 9.02 -12.05
CA ASN A 103 6.08 10.26 -12.54
C ASN A 103 6.08 10.33 -14.07
N SER A 104 5.22 9.57 -14.73
CA SER A 104 5.10 9.65 -16.18
C SER A 104 4.65 11.04 -16.59
N LEU A 105 5.16 11.52 -17.73
CA LEU A 105 5.00 12.90 -18.20
C LEU A 105 3.59 13.29 -18.65
N CYS A 106 2.56 12.52 -18.24
CA CYS A 106 1.16 12.83 -18.50
C CYS A 106 0.67 14.10 -17.78
N ALA A 107 1.12 14.27 -16.53
CA ALA A 107 0.70 15.38 -15.68
C ALA A 107 1.81 15.93 -14.82
N VAL A 108 2.82 15.11 -14.49
CA VAL A 108 4.03 15.52 -13.77
C VAL A 108 5.16 15.60 -14.79
N GLY A 109 5.64 16.77 -15.11
CA GLY A 109 6.64 16.97 -16.14
C GLY A 109 7.85 17.71 -15.63
N GLY A 110 9.04 17.15 -15.94
CA GLY A 110 10.31 17.78 -15.65
C GLY A 110 11.47 16.88 -16.04
N THR A 111 12.60 17.46 -16.42
CA THR A 111 13.83 16.73 -16.73
C THR A 111 14.22 15.77 -15.61
N ILE A 112 13.96 16.16 -14.37
CA ILE A 112 14.21 15.35 -13.16
C ILE A 112 13.50 13.99 -13.21
N ASN A 113 12.29 13.94 -13.76
CA ASN A 113 11.52 12.69 -13.87
C ASN A 113 12.04 11.82 -15.01
N GLU A 114 12.40 12.45 -16.14
CA GLU A 114 12.98 11.72 -17.27
C GLU A 114 14.37 11.16 -16.95
N ASP A 115 15.16 11.83 -16.11
CA ASP A 115 16.41 11.28 -15.60
C ASP A 115 16.20 9.97 -14.82
N ASP A 116 15.16 9.88 -14.01
CA ASP A 116 14.78 8.64 -13.32
C ASP A 116 14.39 7.52 -14.31
N HIS A 117 13.70 7.88 -15.40
CA HIS A 117 13.34 6.93 -16.45
C HIS A 117 14.57 6.43 -17.19
N MET A 118 15.51 7.32 -17.52
CA MET A 118 16.77 6.93 -18.17
C MET A 118 17.65 6.07 -17.24
N PHE A 119 17.67 6.38 -15.95
CA PHE A 119 18.30 5.51 -14.96
C PHE A 119 17.69 4.10 -14.99
N GLY A 120 16.36 4.00 -14.96
CA GLY A 120 15.64 2.71 -15.01
C GLY A 120 15.96 1.91 -16.28
N LEU A 121 15.94 2.55 -17.45
CA LEU A 121 16.27 1.90 -18.72
C LEU A 121 17.71 1.36 -18.74
N THR A 122 18.67 2.19 -18.31
CA THR A 122 20.09 1.79 -18.31
C THR A 122 20.37 0.71 -17.26
N CYS A 123 19.67 0.74 -16.11
CA CYS A 123 19.73 -0.34 -15.12
C CYS A 123 19.10 -1.64 -15.63
N ALA A 124 17.97 -1.58 -16.33
CA ALA A 124 17.36 -2.78 -16.93
C ALA A 124 18.32 -3.43 -17.95
N LYS A 125 19.01 -2.64 -18.77
CA LYS A 125 20.04 -3.12 -19.68
C LYS A 125 21.23 -3.74 -18.94
N LYS A 126 21.77 -3.00 -17.95
CA LYS A 126 22.96 -3.41 -17.21
C LYS A 126 22.75 -4.68 -16.40
N TYR A 127 21.62 -4.78 -15.69
CA TYR A 127 21.37 -5.84 -14.72
C TYR A 127 20.44 -6.96 -15.22
N GLY A 128 19.90 -6.84 -16.43
CA GLY A 128 19.09 -7.91 -17.02
C GLY A 128 17.60 -7.84 -16.66
N GLY A 129 17.02 -6.63 -16.64
CA GLY A 129 15.62 -6.39 -16.31
C GLY A 129 14.70 -6.11 -17.50
N VAL A 130 13.46 -5.75 -17.18
CA VAL A 130 12.44 -5.28 -18.13
C VAL A 130 12.12 -3.82 -17.81
N TYR A 131 12.07 -2.96 -18.82
CA TYR A 131 11.72 -1.56 -18.67
C TYR A 131 10.47 -1.22 -19.46
N VAL A 132 9.44 -0.78 -18.76
CA VAL A 132 8.16 -0.35 -19.35
C VAL A 132 8.13 1.17 -19.37
N PRO A 133 8.19 1.82 -20.57
CA PRO A 133 8.21 3.27 -20.68
C PRO A 133 6.93 3.93 -20.18
N PRO A 134 6.96 5.27 -19.94
CA PRO A 134 5.75 6.05 -19.66
C PRO A 134 4.65 5.83 -20.70
N HIS A 135 3.40 5.95 -20.29
CA HIS A 135 2.18 5.82 -21.10
C HIS A 135 1.81 4.41 -21.57
N GLN A 136 2.66 3.40 -21.34
CA GLN A 136 2.39 2.05 -21.82
C GLN A 136 1.43 1.27 -20.91
N ALA A 137 1.64 1.31 -19.60
CA ALA A 137 0.78 0.65 -18.63
C ALA A 137 0.99 1.22 -17.22
N VAL A 138 -0.01 1.10 -16.36
CA VAL A 138 0.21 1.16 -14.93
C VAL A 138 0.87 -0.14 -14.46
N ILE A 139 1.66 -0.08 -13.38
CA ILE A 139 2.48 -1.21 -12.90
C ILE A 139 1.67 -2.52 -12.77
N HIS A 140 0.49 -2.45 -12.16
CA HIS A 140 -0.28 -3.66 -11.88
C HIS A 140 -0.98 -4.21 -13.12
N GLN A 141 -1.35 -3.37 -14.09
CA GLN A 141 -1.91 -3.86 -15.34
C GLN A 141 -0.86 -4.59 -16.18
N PHE A 142 0.35 -4.02 -16.29
CA PHE A 142 1.44 -4.73 -16.97
C PHE A 142 1.75 -6.07 -16.29
N ALA A 143 1.78 -6.09 -14.95
CA ALA A 143 2.03 -7.32 -14.20
C ALA A 143 0.94 -8.39 -14.45
N ARG A 144 -0.33 -8.01 -14.50
CA ARG A 144 -1.45 -8.90 -14.81
C ARG A 144 -1.32 -9.49 -16.23
N GLU A 145 -1.04 -8.62 -17.20
CA GLU A 145 -0.95 -9.01 -18.61
C GLU A 145 0.31 -9.82 -18.92
N MET A 146 1.45 -9.57 -18.22
CA MET A 146 2.75 -10.09 -18.63
C MET A 146 3.51 -10.91 -17.58
N LEU A 147 3.20 -10.80 -16.27
CA LEU A 147 3.98 -11.43 -15.21
C LEU A 147 3.25 -12.50 -14.41
N ALA A 148 1.97 -12.28 -14.09
CA ALA A 148 1.19 -13.17 -13.25
C ALA A 148 1.22 -14.61 -13.76
N GLY A 149 1.10 -15.58 -12.87
CA GLY A 149 1.04 -17.02 -13.20
C GLY A 149 0.51 -17.81 -12.00
N GLY A 150 -0.27 -18.85 -12.29
CA GLY A 150 -0.92 -19.69 -11.28
C GLY A 150 0.07 -20.36 -10.34
N GLY A 151 -0.13 -20.19 -9.02
CA GLY A 151 0.72 -20.74 -7.98
C GLY A 151 2.06 -20.04 -7.79
N ARG A 152 2.28 -18.90 -8.45
CA ARG A 152 3.49 -18.07 -8.31
C ARG A 152 3.36 -17.03 -7.22
N MET A 153 4.51 -16.49 -6.78
CA MET A 153 4.59 -15.36 -5.86
C MET A 153 5.35 -14.19 -6.48
N ILE A 154 4.78 -12.99 -6.38
CA ILE A 154 5.38 -11.74 -6.89
C ILE A 154 5.48 -10.73 -5.77
N LEU A 155 6.66 -10.09 -5.63
CA LEU A 155 6.86 -8.98 -4.72
C LEU A 155 6.93 -7.66 -5.51
N GLY A 156 6.18 -6.67 -5.07
CA GLY A 156 6.19 -5.34 -5.66
C GLY A 156 6.47 -4.24 -4.66
N SER A 157 7.00 -3.14 -5.14
CA SER A 157 7.25 -1.94 -4.32
C SER A 157 6.00 -1.06 -4.14
N ASP A 158 4.92 -1.39 -4.82
CA ASP A 158 3.62 -0.74 -4.65
C ASP A 158 2.69 -1.56 -3.75
N SER A 159 1.93 -0.86 -2.90
CA SER A 159 1.02 -1.51 -1.94
C SER A 159 -0.13 -2.28 -2.59
N HIS A 160 -0.53 -1.91 -3.80
CA HIS A 160 -1.59 -2.59 -4.55
C HIS A 160 -1.08 -3.76 -5.40
N THR A 161 0.09 -4.29 -5.10
CA THR A 161 0.61 -5.52 -5.70
C THR A 161 -0.25 -6.69 -5.24
N ARG A 162 -1.33 -6.95 -5.99
CA ARG A 162 -2.36 -7.96 -5.77
C ARG A 162 -2.72 -8.60 -7.11
N TYR A 163 -2.45 -9.88 -7.26
CA TYR A 163 -2.72 -10.65 -8.49
C TYR A 163 -3.37 -11.99 -8.17
N GLY A 164 -3.97 -12.09 -6.98
CA GLY A 164 -4.64 -13.28 -6.47
C GLY A 164 -5.75 -13.76 -7.37
N ALA A 165 -6.51 -12.85 -8.00
CA ALA A 165 -7.55 -13.19 -8.97
C ALA A 165 -7.04 -14.03 -10.15
N LEU A 166 -5.75 -13.92 -10.50
CA LEU A 166 -5.08 -14.67 -11.55
C LEU A 166 -4.31 -15.89 -11.03
N GLY A 167 -4.51 -16.26 -9.76
CA GLY A 167 -3.82 -17.39 -9.12
C GLY A 167 -2.39 -17.08 -8.65
N THR A 168 -1.99 -15.82 -8.60
CA THR A 168 -0.66 -15.38 -8.15
C THR A 168 -0.75 -14.73 -6.79
N MET A 169 -0.11 -15.28 -5.77
CA MET A 169 -0.01 -14.63 -4.47
C MET A 169 1.01 -13.50 -4.57
N ALA A 170 0.53 -12.26 -4.50
CA ALA A 170 1.37 -11.09 -4.66
C ALA A 170 1.35 -10.22 -3.41
N MET A 171 2.50 -9.67 -3.06
CA MET A 171 2.69 -8.84 -1.87
C MET A 171 3.30 -7.50 -2.26
N GLY A 172 2.75 -6.42 -1.71
CA GLY A 172 3.31 -5.08 -1.84
C GLY A 172 4.08 -4.71 -0.59
N GLU A 173 5.38 -4.43 -0.73
CA GLU A 173 6.28 -4.10 0.38
C GLU A 173 7.11 -2.85 0.08
N GLY A 174 7.90 -2.41 1.05
CA GLY A 174 8.85 -1.33 0.85
C GLY A 174 10.09 -1.76 0.08
N GLY A 175 10.83 -0.78 -0.42
CA GLY A 175 12.05 -1.00 -1.18
C GLY A 175 13.06 -1.97 -0.58
N PRO A 176 13.36 -1.91 0.72
CA PRO A 176 14.30 -2.82 1.36
C PRO A 176 13.97 -4.31 1.22
N GLU A 177 12.69 -4.69 1.21
CA GLU A 177 12.31 -6.10 1.00
C GLU A 177 12.61 -6.56 -0.44
N LEU A 178 12.45 -5.67 -1.42
CA LEU A 178 12.87 -5.96 -2.79
C LEU A 178 14.40 -6.05 -2.89
N VAL A 179 15.14 -5.18 -2.17
CA VAL A 179 16.61 -5.24 -2.11
C VAL A 179 17.07 -6.62 -1.59
N LYS A 180 16.44 -7.15 -0.55
CA LYS A 180 16.73 -8.51 -0.05
C LYS A 180 16.59 -9.56 -1.15
N GLN A 181 15.51 -9.52 -1.93
CA GLN A 181 15.34 -10.45 -3.05
C GLN A 181 16.39 -10.24 -4.15
N LEU A 182 16.75 -8.98 -4.47
CA LEU A 182 17.81 -8.65 -5.42
C LEU A 182 19.20 -9.14 -4.96
N LEU A 183 19.40 -9.31 -3.66
CA LEU A 183 20.62 -9.86 -3.05
C LEU A 183 20.50 -11.35 -2.72
N ASN A 184 19.53 -12.07 -3.30
CA ASN A 184 19.25 -13.49 -3.03
C ASN A 184 18.90 -13.83 -1.58
N GLN A 185 18.48 -12.87 -0.79
CA GLN A 185 17.97 -13.08 0.56
C GLN A 185 16.47 -13.43 0.55
N THR A 186 15.92 -13.70 1.72
CA THR A 186 14.53 -14.13 1.88
C THR A 186 13.63 -13.04 2.47
N TYR A 187 12.34 -13.20 2.29
CA TYR A 187 11.31 -12.45 2.98
C TYR A 187 10.82 -13.30 4.17
N ASP A 188 11.13 -12.85 5.37
CA ASP A 188 10.93 -13.63 6.58
C ASP A 188 9.62 -13.22 7.26
N ILE A 189 8.72 -14.18 7.46
CA ILE A 189 7.42 -14.00 8.12
C ILE A 189 7.02 -15.22 8.94
N ASN A 190 6.19 -15.02 9.95
CA ASN A 190 5.47 -16.13 10.56
C ASN A 190 4.36 -16.61 9.60
N MET A 191 3.96 -17.89 9.69
CA MET A 191 2.83 -18.39 8.89
C MET A 191 1.60 -17.52 9.14
N PRO A 192 1.05 -16.84 8.12
CA PRO A 192 -0.13 -16.00 8.29
C PRO A 192 -1.39 -16.86 8.47
N GLY A 193 -2.35 -16.33 9.20
CA GLY A 193 -3.70 -16.89 9.19
C GLY A 193 -4.34 -16.74 7.81
N VAL A 194 -5.26 -17.63 7.48
CA VAL A 194 -6.00 -17.60 6.21
C VAL A 194 -7.48 -17.42 6.48
N VAL A 195 -8.08 -16.38 5.87
CA VAL A 195 -9.50 -16.09 5.96
C VAL A 195 -10.18 -16.43 4.65
N GLY A 196 -11.18 -17.30 4.69
CA GLY A 196 -12.02 -17.61 3.54
C GLY A 196 -12.94 -16.44 3.20
N VAL A 197 -13.05 -16.09 1.93
CA VAL A 197 -14.04 -15.15 1.40
C VAL A 197 -14.96 -15.92 0.48
N TYR A 198 -16.09 -16.31 1.02
CA TYR A 198 -17.03 -17.22 0.35
C TYR A 198 -18.10 -16.42 -0.41
N LEU A 199 -18.03 -16.50 -1.74
CA LEU A 199 -18.92 -15.79 -2.66
C LEU A 199 -20.07 -16.68 -3.13
N THR A 200 -21.29 -16.13 -3.12
CA THR A 200 -22.49 -16.75 -3.70
C THR A 200 -23.22 -15.78 -4.61
N GLY A 201 -24.11 -16.30 -5.46
CA GLY A 201 -24.90 -15.49 -6.37
C GLY A 201 -24.09 -14.81 -7.47
N GLU A 202 -24.67 -13.81 -8.09
CA GLU A 202 -24.06 -12.97 -9.13
C GLU A 202 -24.43 -11.49 -8.91
N PRO A 203 -23.58 -10.52 -9.33
CA PRO A 203 -23.89 -9.11 -9.17
C PRO A 203 -25.11 -8.70 -10.00
N VAL A 204 -25.94 -7.82 -9.45
CA VAL A 204 -27.05 -7.21 -10.18
C VAL A 204 -26.51 -6.18 -11.21
N LYS A 205 -27.30 -5.89 -12.24
CA LYS A 205 -26.94 -4.87 -13.25
C LYS A 205 -26.61 -3.52 -12.58
N GLY A 206 -25.52 -2.89 -12.97
CA GLY A 206 -25.05 -1.62 -12.41
C GLY A 206 -24.11 -1.75 -11.22
N VAL A 207 -23.99 -2.92 -10.61
CA VAL A 207 -23.00 -3.19 -9.58
C VAL A 207 -21.68 -3.61 -10.23
N GLY A 208 -20.60 -2.98 -9.81
CA GLY A 208 -19.26 -3.27 -10.31
C GLY A 208 -18.29 -3.78 -9.21
N PRO A 209 -17.04 -4.06 -9.59
CA PRO A 209 -16.07 -4.62 -8.66
C PRO A 209 -15.75 -3.72 -7.46
N GLN A 210 -15.75 -2.39 -7.66
CA GLN A 210 -15.49 -1.45 -6.57
C GLN A 210 -16.58 -1.49 -5.51
N ASP A 211 -17.84 -1.74 -5.89
CA ASP A 211 -18.96 -1.85 -4.95
C ASP A 211 -18.77 -3.04 -4.00
N VAL A 212 -18.37 -4.19 -4.55
CA VAL A 212 -18.07 -5.39 -3.75
C VAL A 212 -16.87 -5.15 -2.86
N ALA A 213 -15.81 -4.55 -3.39
CA ALA A 213 -14.60 -4.23 -2.64
C ALA A 213 -14.87 -3.29 -1.46
N LEU A 214 -15.62 -2.20 -1.69
CA LEU A 214 -15.98 -1.25 -0.63
C LEU A 214 -16.88 -1.89 0.44
N ALA A 215 -17.80 -2.77 0.04
CA ALA A 215 -18.61 -3.52 1.01
C ALA A 215 -17.74 -4.42 1.91
N ILE A 216 -16.71 -5.07 1.35
CA ILE A 216 -15.74 -5.87 2.12
C ILE A 216 -14.94 -4.96 3.07
N ILE A 217 -14.34 -3.88 2.55
CA ILE A 217 -13.49 -2.97 3.34
C ILE A 217 -14.27 -2.39 4.51
N GLY A 218 -15.50 -1.93 4.29
CA GLY A 218 -16.37 -1.41 5.34
C GLY A 218 -16.69 -2.42 6.44
N ALA A 219 -16.78 -3.71 6.09
CA ALA A 219 -17.09 -4.77 7.04
C ALA A 219 -15.89 -5.22 7.89
N VAL A 220 -14.64 -5.15 7.35
CA VAL A 220 -13.48 -5.82 7.97
C VAL A 220 -12.40 -4.89 8.47
N PHE A 221 -12.38 -3.60 8.06
CA PHE A 221 -11.28 -2.71 8.40
C PHE A 221 -11.26 -2.34 9.89
N ALA A 222 -12.38 -1.85 10.42
CA ALA A 222 -12.46 -1.31 11.77
C ALA A 222 -12.18 -2.35 12.87
N ASN A 223 -12.57 -3.60 12.64
CA ASN A 223 -12.37 -4.71 13.57
C ASN A 223 -11.07 -5.48 13.33
N GLY A 224 -10.30 -5.14 12.28
CA GLY A 224 -9.06 -5.82 11.95
C GLY A 224 -9.20 -7.30 11.57
N TYR A 225 -10.37 -7.74 11.13
CA TYR A 225 -10.72 -9.14 10.91
C TYR A 225 -9.73 -9.90 10.02
N VAL A 226 -9.19 -9.24 9.00
CA VAL A 226 -8.22 -9.81 8.04
C VAL A 226 -6.81 -9.22 8.19
N LYS A 227 -6.56 -8.41 9.21
CA LYS A 227 -5.26 -7.75 9.40
C LYS A 227 -4.10 -8.74 9.43
N ASN A 228 -3.11 -8.54 8.56
CA ASN A 228 -1.93 -9.40 8.39
C ASN A 228 -2.22 -10.87 8.02
N LYS A 229 -3.43 -11.18 7.57
CA LYS A 229 -3.84 -12.52 7.11
C LYS A 229 -3.93 -12.56 5.59
N VAL A 230 -4.01 -13.75 5.02
CA VAL A 230 -4.28 -13.95 3.59
C VAL A 230 -5.80 -14.11 3.40
N MET A 231 -6.36 -13.38 2.44
CA MET A 231 -7.76 -13.54 2.02
C MET A 231 -7.83 -14.54 0.88
N GLU A 232 -8.52 -15.66 1.08
CA GLU A 232 -8.69 -16.70 0.07
C GLU A 232 -10.13 -16.72 -0.45
N PHE A 233 -10.31 -16.30 -1.72
CA PHE A 233 -11.62 -16.18 -2.36
C PHE A 233 -12.09 -17.50 -2.96
N VAL A 234 -13.21 -17.99 -2.48
CA VAL A 234 -13.77 -19.29 -2.77
C VAL A 234 -15.29 -19.22 -2.94
N GLY A 235 -15.92 -20.34 -3.16
CA GLY A 235 -17.37 -20.46 -3.28
C GLY A 235 -17.87 -20.38 -4.73
N PRO A 236 -19.16 -20.74 -4.95
CA PRO A 236 -19.74 -20.85 -6.29
C PRO A 236 -19.87 -19.50 -7.01
N GLY A 237 -20.03 -18.40 -6.29
CA GLY A 237 -20.15 -17.06 -6.84
C GLY A 237 -18.89 -16.58 -7.59
N VAL A 238 -17.71 -17.16 -7.33
CA VAL A 238 -16.48 -16.83 -8.06
C VAL A 238 -16.69 -17.05 -9.56
N SER A 239 -17.33 -18.13 -9.98
CA SER A 239 -17.55 -18.46 -11.38
C SER A 239 -18.53 -17.54 -12.11
N SER A 240 -19.31 -16.73 -11.40
CA SER A 240 -20.19 -15.73 -12.00
C SER A 240 -19.46 -14.44 -12.41
N LEU A 241 -18.22 -14.26 -11.95
CA LEU A 241 -17.43 -13.04 -12.15
C LEU A 241 -16.45 -13.21 -13.31
N SER A 242 -16.36 -12.20 -14.17
CA SER A 242 -15.30 -12.12 -15.18
C SER A 242 -13.91 -11.94 -14.53
N ALA A 243 -12.86 -12.15 -15.32
CA ALA A 243 -11.50 -11.92 -14.85
C ALA A 243 -11.29 -10.45 -14.40
N ASP A 244 -11.73 -9.47 -15.18
CA ASP A 244 -11.64 -8.05 -14.85
C ASP A 244 -12.39 -7.71 -13.55
N PHE A 245 -13.54 -8.31 -13.33
CA PHE A 245 -14.32 -8.09 -12.11
C PHE A 245 -13.58 -8.62 -10.87
N ARG A 246 -13.03 -9.84 -10.94
CA ARG A 246 -12.21 -10.42 -9.85
C ARG A 246 -10.97 -9.57 -9.58
N ILE A 247 -10.28 -9.13 -10.62
CA ILE A 247 -9.10 -8.24 -10.56
C ILE A 247 -9.44 -6.93 -9.83
N GLY A 248 -10.59 -6.33 -10.15
CA GLY A 248 -11.05 -5.09 -9.52
C GLY A 248 -11.34 -5.24 -8.01
N ILE A 249 -11.89 -6.37 -7.59
CA ILE A 249 -12.05 -6.68 -6.16
C ILE A 249 -10.68 -6.92 -5.51
N ASP A 250 -9.86 -7.76 -6.15
CA ASP A 250 -8.59 -8.26 -5.61
C ASP A 250 -7.62 -7.12 -5.28
N VAL A 251 -7.48 -6.14 -6.17
CA VAL A 251 -6.57 -5.00 -5.97
C VAL A 251 -6.95 -4.16 -4.75
N MET A 252 -8.22 -4.06 -4.43
CA MET A 252 -8.73 -3.30 -3.30
C MET A 252 -8.58 -4.01 -1.95
N THR A 253 -8.23 -5.30 -1.94
CA THR A 253 -7.96 -6.02 -0.68
C THR A 253 -6.83 -5.40 0.13
N THR A 254 -5.93 -4.65 -0.51
CA THR A 254 -4.88 -3.87 0.18
C THR A 254 -5.46 -2.94 1.24
N GLU A 255 -6.62 -2.35 0.99
CA GLU A 255 -7.26 -1.39 1.90
C GLU A 255 -7.94 -2.05 3.11
N THR A 256 -7.94 -3.38 3.18
CA THR A 256 -8.37 -4.14 4.36
C THR A 256 -7.25 -4.40 5.36
N THR A 257 -6.01 -3.99 5.07
CA THR A 257 -4.79 -4.31 5.82
C THR A 257 -4.40 -5.80 5.80
N CYS A 258 -4.95 -6.61 4.90
CA CYS A 258 -4.53 -7.99 4.72
C CYS A 258 -3.08 -8.08 4.20
N LEU A 259 -2.42 -9.20 4.46
CA LEU A 259 -1.07 -9.45 3.97
C LEU A 259 -1.05 -9.69 2.47
N SER A 260 -1.95 -10.52 1.97
CA SER A 260 -2.11 -10.86 0.55
C SER A 260 -3.51 -11.40 0.28
N SER A 261 -3.77 -11.71 -0.98
CA SER A 261 -5.01 -12.35 -1.44
C SER A 261 -4.70 -13.44 -2.46
N ILE A 262 -5.57 -14.44 -2.54
CA ILE A 262 -5.52 -15.51 -3.53
C ILE A 262 -6.95 -15.98 -3.83
N TRP A 263 -7.19 -16.40 -5.07
CA TRP A 263 -8.49 -16.87 -5.51
C TRP A 263 -8.38 -18.29 -6.06
N ARG A 264 -9.44 -19.06 -5.92
CA ARG A 264 -9.58 -20.26 -6.75
C ARG A 264 -9.61 -19.85 -8.22
N THR A 265 -9.01 -20.64 -9.07
CA THR A 265 -8.98 -20.41 -10.53
C THR A 265 -9.93 -21.37 -11.25
N ASP A 266 -10.38 -20.97 -12.42
CA ASP A 266 -11.30 -21.73 -13.26
C ASP A 266 -11.10 -21.39 -14.75
N ASP A 267 -12.00 -21.85 -15.63
CA ASP A 267 -11.93 -21.62 -17.07
C ASP A 267 -11.89 -20.14 -17.45
N THR A 268 -12.51 -19.24 -16.64
CA THR A 268 -12.44 -17.80 -16.87
C THR A 268 -11.00 -17.28 -16.78
N ILE A 269 -10.24 -17.76 -15.80
CA ILE A 269 -8.82 -17.38 -15.64
C ILE A 269 -7.94 -18.09 -16.68
N LYS A 270 -8.29 -19.30 -17.06
CA LYS A 270 -7.63 -19.98 -18.18
C LYS A 270 -7.78 -19.18 -19.47
N GLU A 271 -8.99 -18.75 -19.81
CA GLU A 271 -9.25 -17.87 -20.97
C GLU A 271 -8.47 -16.58 -20.90
N PHE A 272 -8.35 -15.95 -19.71
CA PHE A 272 -7.52 -14.76 -19.53
C PHE A 272 -6.08 -15.00 -19.99
N TYR A 273 -5.45 -16.09 -19.56
CA TYR A 273 -4.09 -16.41 -19.97
C TYR A 273 -4.00 -16.74 -21.46
N GLU A 274 -5.00 -17.43 -22.03
CA GLU A 274 -5.08 -17.75 -23.47
C GLU A 274 -5.16 -16.46 -24.31
N ILE A 275 -6.00 -15.48 -23.93
CA ILE A 275 -6.12 -14.18 -24.58
C ILE A 275 -4.78 -13.43 -24.60
N HIS A 276 -3.98 -13.57 -23.53
CA HIS A 276 -2.67 -12.93 -23.44
C HIS A 276 -1.52 -13.75 -24.04
N GLY A 277 -1.83 -14.89 -24.72
CA GLY A 277 -0.82 -15.77 -25.32
C GLY A 277 0.09 -16.44 -24.29
N ARG A 278 -0.42 -16.72 -23.09
CA ARG A 278 0.32 -17.23 -21.92
C ARG A 278 -0.39 -18.42 -21.28
N SER A 279 -0.94 -19.31 -22.08
CA SER A 279 -1.71 -20.47 -21.60
C SER A 279 -0.93 -21.36 -20.63
N GLU A 280 0.41 -21.40 -20.77
CA GLU A 280 1.32 -22.16 -19.90
C GLU A 280 1.42 -21.57 -18.48
N ASP A 281 1.03 -20.32 -18.27
CA ASP A 281 1.02 -19.68 -16.95
C ASP A 281 -0.26 -19.98 -16.16
N TYR A 282 -1.27 -20.61 -16.78
CA TYR A 282 -2.45 -21.06 -16.07
C TYR A 282 -2.16 -22.26 -15.17
N LYS A 283 -2.69 -22.23 -13.96
CA LYS A 283 -2.75 -23.39 -13.07
C LYS A 283 -4.11 -23.42 -12.39
N GLU A 284 -4.73 -24.59 -12.36
CA GLU A 284 -5.93 -24.80 -11.58
C GLU A 284 -5.59 -24.78 -10.08
N LEU A 285 -6.25 -23.92 -9.33
CA LEU A 285 -6.09 -23.76 -7.90
C LEU A 285 -7.47 -23.87 -7.24
N ASN A 286 -7.61 -24.84 -6.37
CA ASN A 286 -8.83 -25.05 -5.57
C ASN A 286 -8.42 -25.38 -4.13
N PRO A 287 -9.24 -25.02 -3.14
CA PRO A 287 -9.08 -25.55 -1.79
C PRO A 287 -9.29 -27.06 -1.79
N GLY A 288 -8.69 -27.77 -0.85
CA GLY A 288 -8.88 -29.21 -0.70
C GLY A 288 -10.32 -29.61 -0.36
N GLU A 289 -10.57 -30.92 -0.27
CA GLU A 289 -11.92 -31.47 0.00
C GLU A 289 -12.47 -31.00 1.34
N VAL A 290 -11.61 -30.89 2.37
CA VAL A 290 -11.92 -30.35 3.69
C VAL A 290 -10.86 -29.33 4.02
N THR A 291 -11.22 -28.06 4.01
CA THR A 291 -10.29 -26.95 4.22
C THR A 291 -10.70 -26.16 5.47
N TYR A 292 -9.76 -25.75 6.29
CA TYR A 292 -10.02 -24.90 7.45
C TYR A 292 -9.48 -23.48 7.24
N TYR A 293 -10.33 -22.52 7.56
CA TYR A 293 -10.00 -21.08 7.57
C TYR A 293 -10.08 -20.52 8.99
N ASP A 294 -9.14 -19.63 9.34
CA ASP A 294 -9.11 -18.95 10.64
C ASP A 294 -10.19 -17.87 10.82
N GLY A 295 -10.99 -17.65 9.80
CA GLY A 295 -12.16 -16.80 9.74
C GLY A 295 -12.86 -16.99 8.40
N MET A 296 -14.14 -16.59 8.32
CA MET A 296 -14.94 -16.71 7.11
C MET A 296 -15.78 -15.45 6.89
N ILE A 297 -15.63 -14.87 5.71
CA ILE A 297 -16.46 -13.78 5.21
C ILE A 297 -17.42 -14.40 4.19
N THR A 298 -18.72 -14.23 4.37
CA THR A 298 -19.70 -14.68 3.37
C THR A 298 -20.31 -13.48 2.65
N ILE A 299 -20.41 -13.56 1.34
CA ILE A 299 -20.90 -12.48 0.48
C ILE A 299 -21.91 -13.04 -0.50
N ASP A 300 -23.15 -12.59 -0.38
CA ASP A 300 -24.15 -12.75 -1.45
C ASP A 300 -24.01 -11.57 -2.43
N LEU A 301 -23.48 -11.86 -3.61
CA LEU A 301 -23.23 -10.86 -4.65
C LEU A 301 -24.52 -10.18 -5.13
N ALA A 302 -25.63 -10.92 -5.15
CA ALA A 302 -26.94 -10.35 -5.52
C ALA A 302 -27.46 -9.32 -4.49
N GLY A 303 -26.95 -9.37 -3.27
CA GLY A 303 -27.29 -8.44 -2.19
C GLY A 303 -26.43 -7.16 -2.18
N ILE A 304 -25.38 -7.07 -2.98
CA ILE A 304 -24.56 -5.86 -3.06
C ILE A 304 -25.28 -4.77 -3.87
N ARG A 305 -25.08 -3.53 -3.45
CA ARG A 305 -25.63 -2.32 -4.11
C ARG A 305 -24.49 -1.37 -4.43
N PRO A 306 -24.70 -0.38 -5.34
CA PRO A 306 -23.71 0.65 -5.60
C PRO A 306 -23.27 1.36 -4.32
N MET A 307 -21.96 1.39 -4.10
CA MET A 307 -21.32 1.89 -2.89
C MET A 307 -20.60 3.21 -3.13
N ILE A 308 -20.42 3.96 -2.07
CA ILE A 308 -19.54 5.11 -1.98
C ILE A 308 -18.73 5.05 -0.68
N ALA A 309 -17.41 5.28 -0.77
CA ALA A 309 -16.59 5.50 0.42
C ALA A 309 -16.32 6.99 0.56
N MET A 310 -16.90 7.59 1.59
CA MET A 310 -16.80 9.02 1.88
C MET A 310 -15.40 9.39 2.42
N PRO A 311 -14.95 10.66 2.28
CA PRO A 311 -13.66 11.09 2.82
C PRO A 311 -13.56 10.82 4.35
N PHE A 312 -12.38 10.50 4.92
CA PHE A 312 -11.07 10.44 4.25
C PHE A 312 -10.46 9.05 4.42
N HIS A 313 -11.26 8.00 4.35
CA HIS A 313 -10.78 6.63 4.42
C HIS A 313 -11.64 5.69 3.56
N PRO A 314 -11.06 4.65 2.88
CA PRO A 314 -11.83 3.70 2.08
C PRO A 314 -12.87 2.88 2.86
N SER A 315 -12.76 2.81 4.19
CA SER A 315 -13.74 2.12 5.06
C SER A 315 -14.96 2.96 5.44
N ASN A 316 -14.99 4.24 5.07
CA ASN A 316 -16.15 5.13 5.30
C ASN A 316 -17.28 4.84 4.29
N THR A 317 -17.82 3.64 4.29
CA THR A 317 -18.68 3.12 3.23
C THR A 317 -20.16 3.28 3.56
N TYR A 318 -20.91 3.66 2.53
CA TYR A 318 -22.38 3.70 2.48
C TYR A 318 -22.83 3.14 1.14
N THR A 319 -24.07 2.67 1.04
CA THR A 319 -24.67 2.58 -0.30
C THR A 319 -25.01 3.98 -0.78
N ILE A 320 -24.95 4.22 -2.11
CA ILE A 320 -25.31 5.53 -2.68
C ILE A 320 -26.78 5.86 -2.35
N GLU A 321 -27.64 4.84 -2.35
CA GLU A 321 -29.06 4.99 -1.98
C GLU A 321 -29.20 5.45 -0.52
N GLU A 322 -28.48 4.82 0.42
CA GLU A 322 -28.48 5.20 1.83
C GLU A 322 -27.99 6.65 2.04
N LEU A 323 -26.89 7.04 1.36
CA LEU A 323 -26.40 8.40 1.41
C LEU A 323 -27.44 9.39 0.89
N ASN A 324 -28.03 9.14 -0.28
CA ASN A 324 -29.03 10.02 -0.88
C ASN A 324 -30.31 10.15 -0.02
N ALA A 325 -30.68 9.09 0.69
CA ALA A 325 -31.85 9.10 1.58
C ALA A 325 -31.58 9.83 2.92
N ASN A 326 -30.32 9.95 3.36
CA ASN A 326 -29.94 10.45 4.69
C ASN A 326 -28.86 11.53 4.63
N LEU A 327 -28.87 12.37 3.61
CA LEU A 327 -27.81 13.36 3.34
C LEU A 327 -27.42 14.19 4.58
N GLN A 328 -28.41 14.73 5.31
CA GLN A 328 -28.13 15.63 6.42
C GLN A 328 -27.33 14.93 7.54
N ASP A 329 -27.72 13.73 7.92
CA ASP A 329 -27.10 13.02 9.04
C ASP A 329 -25.73 12.46 8.66
N ILE A 330 -25.63 11.85 7.46
CA ILE A 330 -24.37 11.26 6.98
C ILE A 330 -23.33 12.35 6.72
N LEU A 331 -23.70 13.47 6.05
CA LEU A 331 -22.76 14.55 5.80
C LEU A 331 -22.31 15.24 7.10
N ASN A 332 -23.20 15.38 8.10
CA ASN A 332 -22.79 15.87 9.43
C ASN A 332 -21.74 14.97 10.08
N ASP A 333 -21.91 13.65 10.02
CA ASP A 333 -20.96 12.70 10.58
C ASP A 333 -19.62 12.70 9.82
N VAL A 334 -19.68 12.73 8.49
CA VAL A 334 -18.47 12.82 7.64
C VAL A 334 -17.71 14.11 7.92
N GLU A 335 -18.37 15.27 8.00
CA GLU A 335 -17.72 16.55 8.31
C GLU A 335 -17.04 16.54 9.69
N LYS A 336 -17.68 15.95 10.73
CA LYS A 336 -17.09 15.81 12.06
C LYS A 336 -15.83 14.94 12.04
N ARG A 337 -15.89 13.79 11.39
CA ARG A 337 -14.72 12.91 11.25
C ARG A 337 -13.61 13.56 10.41
N ALA A 338 -13.98 14.27 9.35
CA ALA A 338 -13.05 15.02 8.52
C ALA A 338 -12.32 16.12 9.31
N ALA A 339 -13.03 16.87 10.15
CA ALA A 339 -12.44 17.91 11.01
C ALA A 339 -11.35 17.32 11.92
N VAL A 340 -11.58 16.13 12.49
CA VAL A 340 -10.58 15.40 13.27
C VAL A 340 -9.39 14.99 12.40
N SER A 341 -9.63 14.38 11.24
CA SER A 341 -8.58 13.94 10.31
C SER A 341 -7.73 15.08 9.76
N LEU A 342 -8.27 16.30 9.73
CA LEU A 342 -7.60 17.52 9.24
C LEU A 342 -7.06 18.40 10.39
N ASP A 343 -7.11 17.96 11.64
CA ASP A 343 -6.74 18.74 12.84
C ASP A 343 -7.40 20.13 12.89
N ASN A 344 -8.57 20.28 12.30
CA ASN A 344 -9.25 21.56 12.11
C ASN A 344 -8.39 22.65 11.41
N ALA A 345 -7.40 22.23 10.63
CA ALA A 345 -6.45 23.15 9.96
C ALA A 345 -7.13 24.05 8.94
N VAL A 346 -8.20 23.55 8.30
CA VAL A 346 -9.02 24.31 7.34
C VAL A 346 -10.50 23.99 7.55
N PRO A 347 -11.41 24.93 7.26
CA PRO A 347 -12.85 24.64 7.24
C PRO A 347 -13.15 23.59 6.16
N TYR A 348 -13.91 22.56 6.52
CA TYR A 348 -14.35 21.52 5.59
C TYR A 348 -15.87 21.36 5.67
N THR A 349 -16.54 21.46 4.55
CA THR A 349 -17.99 21.28 4.44
C THR A 349 -18.38 20.50 3.20
N LEU A 350 -19.42 19.68 3.33
CA LEU A 350 -20.08 18.96 2.22
C LEU A 350 -21.55 19.37 2.07
N LYS A 351 -22.09 20.08 3.03
CA LYS A 351 -23.51 20.50 3.01
C LYS A 351 -23.79 21.51 1.92
N ASP A 352 -22.81 22.31 1.54
CA ASP A 352 -22.89 23.26 0.42
C ASP A 352 -23.02 22.55 -0.93
N LYS A 353 -22.68 21.24 -1.00
CA LYS A 353 -22.89 20.39 -2.17
C LYS A 353 -24.33 19.87 -2.30
N VAL A 354 -25.20 20.13 -1.33
CA VAL A 354 -26.60 19.74 -1.40
C VAL A 354 -27.43 20.85 -2.08
N VAL A 355 -27.81 20.61 -3.32
CA VAL A 355 -28.60 21.54 -4.14
C VAL A 355 -29.95 20.91 -4.43
N ASN A 356 -31.04 21.58 -4.05
CA ASN A 356 -32.41 21.09 -4.24
C ASN A 356 -32.62 19.66 -3.65
N GLY A 357 -32.01 19.36 -2.52
CA GLY A 357 -32.11 18.05 -1.85
C GLY A 357 -31.32 16.92 -2.53
N LYS A 358 -30.42 17.25 -3.46
CA LYS A 358 -29.55 16.29 -4.16
C LYS A 358 -28.10 16.63 -3.89
N PHE A 359 -27.26 15.61 -3.74
CA PHE A 359 -25.81 15.77 -3.57
C PHE A 359 -25.15 15.97 -4.94
N MET A 360 -24.42 17.06 -5.09
CA MET A 360 -23.72 17.45 -6.32
C MET A 360 -22.24 17.11 -6.21
N VAL A 361 -21.68 16.59 -7.28
CA VAL A 361 -20.27 16.21 -7.43
C VAL A 361 -19.62 17.12 -8.48
N ASP A 362 -18.38 17.53 -8.24
CA ASP A 362 -17.67 18.47 -9.11
C ASP A 362 -16.79 17.74 -10.16
N GLN A 363 -16.33 16.53 -9.85
CA GLN A 363 -15.39 15.80 -10.72
C GLN A 363 -15.60 14.28 -10.61
N GLY A 364 -15.56 13.61 -11.77
CA GLY A 364 -15.49 12.15 -11.87
C GLY A 364 -14.17 11.70 -12.49
N ILE A 365 -13.56 10.63 -11.94
CA ILE A 365 -12.33 10.04 -12.50
C ILE A 365 -12.44 8.51 -12.49
N ILE A 366 -12.12 7.90 -13.63
CA ILE A 366 -11.98 6.46 -13.79
C ILE A 366 -10.51 6.19 -14.12
N ALA A 367 -9.74 5.63 -13.18
CA ALA A 367 -8.29 5.60 -13.34
C ALA A 367 -7.61 4.42 -12.61
N GLY A 368 -6.36 4.21 -12.96
CA GLY A 368 -5.44 3.34 -12.27
C GLY A 368 -5.74 1.85 -12.43
N CYS A 369 -5.12 1.08 -11.55
CA CYS A 369 -5.22 -0.38 -11.57
C CYS A 369 -6.59 -0.93 -11.13
N ALA A 370 -7.40 -0.13 -10.44
CA ALA A 370 -8.75 -0.49 -10.03
C ALA A 370 -9.79 -0.07 -11.08
N GLY A 371 -9.77 1.19 -11.55
CA GLY A 371 -10.80 1.74 -12.41
C GLY A 371 -10.53 1.60 -13.90
N GLY A 372 -9.26 1.63 -14.32
CA GLY A 372 -8.85 1.71 -15.73
C GLY A 372 -8.95 0.41 -16.53
N GLY A 373 -9.56 -0.65 -15.98
CA GLY A 373 -9.77 -1.93 -16.67
C GLY A 373 -10.73 -1.83 -17.85
N PHE A 374 -10.61 -2.77 -18.78
CA PHE A 374 -11.37 -2.78 -20.04
C PHE A 374 -12.89 -2.81 -19.79
N GLU A 375 -13.39 -3.73 -19.00
CA GLU A 375 -14.82 -3.87 -18.72
C GLU A 375 -15.42 -2.66 -18.01
N ASN A 376 -14.67 -2.06 -17.07
CA ASN A 376 -15.12 -0.86 -16.36
C ASN A 376 -15.36 0.30 -17.31
N ILE A 377 -14.43 0.52 -18.25
CA ILE A 377 -14.53 1.65 -19.20
C ILE A 377 -15.60 1.37 -20.27
N CYS A 378 -15.73 0.12 -20.73
CA CYS A 378 -16.83 -0.27 -21.63
C CYS A 378 -18.20 -0.06 -20.97
N ALA A 379 -18.36 -0.46 -19.72
CA ALA A 379 -19.61 -0.25 -18.98
C ALA A 379 -19.92 1.25 -18.80
N ALA A 380 -18.90 2.05 -18.44
CA ALA A 380 -19.04 3.50 -18.36
C ALA A 380 -19.44 4.13 -19.70
N SER A 381 -18.83 3.66 -20.80
CA SER A 381 -19.19 4.09 -22.17
C SER A 381 -20.65 3.82 -22.50
N ASP A 382 -21.16 2.62 -22.18
CA ASP A 382 -22.56 2.28 -22.46
C ASP A 382 -23.54 3.13 -21.66
N ILE A 383 -23.23 3.37 -20.38
CA ILE A 383 -24.06 4.21 -19.50
C ILE A 383 -24.08 5.68 -20.01
N MET A 384 -22.95 6.16 -20.52
CA MET A 384 -22.79 7.53 -21.00
C MET A 384 -23.34 7.73 -22.44
N ARG A 385 -23.48 6.66 -23.22
CA ARG A 385 -23.84 6.72 -24.66
C ARG A 385 -25.12 7.50 -24.88
N GLY A 386 -25.03 8.54 -25.72
CA GLY A 386 -26.16 9.41 -26.01
C GLY A 386 -26.46 10.48 -24.95
N SER A 387 -25.64 10.57 -23.91
CA SER A 387 -25.67 11.63 -22.91
C SER A 387 -24.44 12.55 -23.03
N TYR A 388 -24.34 13.54 -22.16
CA TYR A 388 -23.18 14.44 -22.09
C TYR A 388 -23.04 14.97 -20.66
N ILE A 389 -21.80 15.32 -20.29
CA ILE A 389 -21.45 15.76 -18.90
C ILE A 389 -21.96 17.19 -18.60
N GLY A 390 -22.41 17.92 -19.57
CA GLY A 390 -22.80 19.34 -19.43
C GLY A 390 -21.66 20.31 -19.77
N SER A 391 -21.92 21.59 -19.62
CA SER A 391 -20.98 22.70 -19.85
C SER A 391 -20.74 23.50 -18.56
N ASP A 392 -21.09 22.93 -17.41
CA ASP A 392 -20.97 23.54 -16.09
C ASP A 392 -19.73 22.98 -15.38
N GLU A 393 -19.68 22.98 -14.06
CA GLU A 393 -18.50 22.66 -13.25
C GLU A 393 -18.05 21.20 -13.35
N PHE A 394 -18.97 20.24 -13.60
CA PHE A 394 -18.65 18.82 -13.61
C PHE A 394 -17.68 18.44 -14.73
N THR A 395 -16.63 17.68 -14.39
CA THR A 395 -15.66 17.13 -15.34
C THR A 395 -15.54 15.61 -15.21
N LEU A 396 -15.19 14.92 -16.30
CA LEU A 396 -14.92 13.47 -16.30
C LEU A 396 -13.62 13.16 -17.02
N SER A 397 -12.68 12.53 -16.32
CA SER A 397 -11.43 12.02 -16.89
C SER A 397 -11.37 10.49 -16.80
N VAL A 398 -10.93 9.85 -17.89
CA VAL A 398 -10.81 8.39 -18.01
C VAL A 398 -9.38 8.02 -18.41
N TYR A 399 -8.77 7.13 -17.65
CA TYR A 399 -7.40 6.64 -17.84
C TYR A 399 -7.42 5.12 -18.06
N PRO A 400 -7.38 4.61 -19.29
CA PRO A 400 -7.17 3.18 -19.53
C PRO A 400 -5.89 2.70 -18.86
N ALA A 401 -5.93 1.52 -18.22
CA ALA A 401 -4.84 1.03 -17.39
C ALA A 401 -3.59 0.61 -18.20
N SER A 402 -3.76 0.37 -19.51
CA SER A 402 -2.64 0.07 -20.40
C SER A 402 -2.95 0.51 -21.84
N MET A 403 -1.90 0.61 -22.65
CA MET A 403 -2.04 0.93 -24.08
C MET A 403 -2.78 -0.19 -24.86
N PRO A 404 -2.58 -1.49 -24.59
CA PRO A 404 -3.42 -2.55 -25.17
C PRO A 404 -4.92 -2.35 -24.85
N VAL A 405 -5.27 -2.03 -23.60
CA VAL A 405 -6.65 -1.71 -23.22
C VAL A 405 -7.17 -0.49 -23.99
N TYR A 406 -6.37 0.58 -24.05
CA TYR A 406 -6.77 1.79 -24.74
C TYR A 406 -6.99 1.55 -26.23
N MET A 407 -6.14 0.80 -26.88
CA MET A 407 -6.28 0.47 -28.29
C MET A 407 -7.56 -0.34 -28.56
N GLU A 408 -7.89 -1.29 -27.68
CA GLU A 408 -9.12 -2.07 -27.83
C GLU A 408 -10.38 -1.24 -27.61
N LEU A 409 -10.34 -0.26 -26.68
CA LEU A 409 -11.42 0.72 -26.50
C LEU A 409 -11.63 1.64 -27.73
N ILE A 410 -10.53 1.94 -28.45
CA ILE A 410 -10.63 2.67 -29.73
C ILE A 410 -11.28 1.79 -30.80
N LYS A 411 -10.81 0.53 -30.94
CA LYS A 411 -11.29 -0.41 -31.94
C LYS A 411 -12.78 -0.76 -31.77
N ASN A 412 -13.27 -0.91 -30.53
CA ASN A 412 -14.67 -1.24 -30.26
C ASN A 412 -15.60 -0.01 -30.19
N GLY A 413 -15.06 1.19 -30.33
CA GLY A 413 -15.81 2.46 -30.34
C GLY A 413 -16.17 3.03 -28.96
N CYS A 414 -15.82 2.38 -27.86
CA CYS A 414 -16.09 2.88 -26.51
C CYS A 414 -15.34 4.18 -26.22
N ALA A 415 -14.10 4.31 -26.69
CA ALA A 415 -13.33 5.54 -26.55
C ALA A 415 -14.01 6.72 -27.28
N ALA A 416 -14.45 6.51 -28.51
CA ALA A 416 -15.17 7.55 -29.29
C ALA A 416 -16.45 7.96 -28.58
N ALA A 417 -17.25 6.99 -28.11
CA ALA A 417 -18.51 7.26 -27.43
C ALA A 417 -18.31 8.09 -26.14
N LEU A 418 -17.25 7.85 -25.38
CA LEU A 418 -16.92 8.65 -24.20
C LEU A 418 -16.48 10.07 -24.56
N LEU A 419 -15.66 10.24 -25.62
CA LEU A 419 -15.22 11.56 -26.07
C LEU A 419 -16.40 12.43 -26.55
N GLU A 420 -17.38 11.83 -27.23
CA GLU A 420 -18.61 12.51 -27.65
C GLU A 420 -19.43 13.10 -26.49
N THR A 421 -19.28 12.53 -25.26
CA THR A 421 -19.99 13.02 -24.09
C THR A 421 -19.31 14.22 -23.40
N GLY A 422 -18.13 14.62 -23.86
CA GLY A 422 -17.30 15.65 -23.25
C GLY A 422 -16.27 15.09 -22.23
N ALA A 423 -16.19 13.77 -22.02
CA ALA A 423 -15.16 13.16 -21.20
C ALA A 423 -13.77 13.30 -21.84
N VAL A 424 -12.73 13.35 -21.00
CA VAL A 424 -11.33 13.39 -21.44
C VAL A 424 -10.69 12.03 -21.27
N LEU A 425 -10.17 11.46 -22.36
CA LEU A 425 -9.39 10.21 -22.30
C LEU A 425 -7.91 10.54 -22.27
N LYS A 426 -7.20 9.91 -21.34
CA LYS A 426 -5.76 10.07 -21.14
C LYS A 426 -5.07 8.70 -21.22
N THR A 427 -3.73 8.69 -21.18
CA THR A 427 -2.95 7.46 -21.22
C THR A 427 -2.76 6.86 -19.83
N ALA A 428 -2.22 5.64 -19.73
CA ALA A 428 -1.97 4.94 -18.48
C ALA A 428 -1.09 5.77 -17.53
N PHE A 429 -1.64 6.11 -16.36
CA PHE A 429 -1.01 6.96 -15.37
C PHE A 429 -1.64 6.75 -13.99
N CYS A 430 -0.82 6.65 -12.94
CA CYS A 430 -1.29 6.48 -11.56
C CYS A 430 -1.55 7.82 -10.83
N GLY A 431 -1.24 8.95 -11.44
CA GLY A 431 -1.31 10.28 -10.82
C GLY A 431 -2.60 10.59 -10.06
N PRO A 432 -3.79 10.34 -10.62
CA PRO A 432 -5.04 10.58 -9.92
C PRO A 432 -5.23 9.78 -8.62
N CYS A 433 -4.50 8.67 -8.45
CA CYS A 433 -4.57 7.86 -7.24
C CYS A 433 -3.76 8.44 -6.08
N PHE A 434 -2.84 9.38 -6.32
CA PHE A 434 -1.95 9.91 -5.28
C PHE A 434 -1.73 11.45 -5.33
N GLY A 435 -2.58 12.17 -6.02
CA GLY A 435 -2.58 13.65 -6.02
C GLY A 435 -1.59 14.31 -6.99
N ALA A 436 -1.21 13.63 -8.07
CA ALA A 436 -0.30 14.13 -9.09
C ALA A 436 -0.96 14.34 -10.46
N GLY A 437 -2.26 14.53 -10.51
CA GLY A 437 -2.99 14.80 -11.74
C GLY A 437 -4.48 14.93 -11.51
N ASP A 438 -5.16 15.68 -12.37
CA ASP A 438 -6.59 15.99 -12.25
C ASP A 438 -6.96 16.55 -10.86
N THR A 439 -6.15 17.48 -10.36
CA THR A 439 -6.40 18.15 -9.10
C THR A 439 -7.66 19.00 -9.22
N PRO A 440 -8.67 18.82 -8.37
CA PRO A 440 -9.90 19.61 -8.41
C PRO A 440 -9.71 21.00 -7.80
N ALA A 441 -10.69 21.87 -7.98
CA ALA A 441 -10.70 23.20 -7.38
C ALA A 441 -10.80 23.14 -5.85
N ASN A 442 -10.52 24.26 -5.17
CA ASN A 442 -10.74 24.36 -3.74
C ASN A 442 -12.19 24.05 -3.36
N ASN A 443 -12.39 23.31 -2.30
CA ASN A 443 -13.68 22.82 -1.81
C ASN A 443 -14.44 21.89 -2.80
N ALA A 444 -13.81 21.42 -3.87
CA ALA A 444 -14.44 20.49 -4.79
C ALA A 444 -14.54 19.07 -4.22
N PHE A 445 -15.57 18.35 -4.62
CA PHE A 445 -15.80 16.94 -4.28
C PHE A 445 -15.62 16.07 -5.53
N SER A 446 -14.60 15.22 -5.50
CA SER A 446 -14.24 14.31 -6.59
C SER A 446 -14.69 12.88 -6.29
N ILE A 447 -15.38 12.22 -7.22
CA ILE A 447 -15.65 10.78 -7.14
C ILE A 447 -14.70 10.02 -8.05
N ARG A 448 -14.04 8.99 -7.50
CA ARG A 448 -13.00 8.28 -8.23
C ARG A 448 -13.16 6.76 -8.14
N HIS A 449 -13.07 6.09 -9.26
CA HIS A 449 -12.73 4.69 -9.29
C HIS A 449 -11.20 4.60 -9.29
N SER A 450 -10.65 4.70 -8.11
CA SER A 450 -9.24 4.59 -7.77
C SER A 450 -9.14 3.84 -6.43
N THR A 451 -7.99 3.88 -5.76
CA THR A 451 -7.77 2.99 -4.61
C THR A 451 -7.91 3.65 -3.26
N ARG A 452 -7.67 4.97 -3.14
CA ARG A 452 -7.62 5.67 -1.85
C ARG A 452 -8.22 7.07 -1.89
N ASN A 453 -8.77 7.49 -0.75
CA ASN A 453 -9.37 8.80 -0.53
C ASN A 453 -8.89 9.49 0.76
N PHE A 454 -7.63 9.25 1.16
CA PHE A 454 -7.00 9.90 2.31
C PHE A 454 -6.93 11.42 2.13
N PRO A 455 -6.74 12.21 3.21
CA PRO A 455 -6.60 13.65 3.12
C PRO A 455 -5.53 14.07 2.08
N ASN A 456 -5.84 15.09 1.29
CA ASN A 456 -4.99 15.65 0.23
C ASN A 456 -4.61 14.67 -0.91
N ARG A 457 -5.28 13.54 -1.00
CA ARG A 457 -5.03 12.53 -2.05
C ARG A 457 -5.42 13.02 -3.44
N GLU A 458 -6.18 14.07 -3.53
CA GLU A 458 -6.55 14.77 -4.76
C GLU A 458 -5.55 15.87 -5.18
N GLY A 459 -4.59 16.23 -4.30
CA GLY A 459 -3.54 17.20 -4.57
C GLY A 459 -3.73 18.60 -3.96
N SER A 460 -4.76 18.82 -3.11
CA SER A 460 -4.90 20.09 -2.37
C SER A 460 -3.76 20.29 -1.36
N LYS A 461 -3.49 21.54 -0.99
CA LYS A 461 -2.41 21.94 -0.07
C LYS A 461 -2.97 22.72 1.10
N LEU A 462 -3.11 22.07 2.26
CA LEU A 462 -3.67 22.66 3.48
C LEU A 462 -2.91 23.92 3.93
N GLN A 463 -1.57 23.93 3.80
CA GLN A 463 -0.73 25.09 4.14
C GLN A 463 -1.03 26.33 3.29
N ASN A 464 -1.70 26.16 2.15
CA ASN A 464 -2.19 27.26 1.31
C ASN A 464 -3.67 27.57 1.56
N GLY A 465 -4.29 27.00 2.61
CA GLY A 465 -5.71 27.15 2.91
C GLY A 465 -6.62 26.39 1.94
N GLN A 466 -6.08 25.43 1.18
CA GLN A 466 -6.83 24.66 0.20
C GLN A 466 -7.30 23.33 0.79
N ILE A 467 -8.51 22.94 0.46
CA ILE A 467 -9.07 21.61 0.71
C ILE A 467 -9.93 21.17 -0.46
N ALA A 468 -9.79 19.94 -0.85
CA ALA A 468 -10.74 19.23 -1.70
C ALA A 468 -10.83 17.81 -1.15
N SER A 469 -11.73 16.99 -1.67
CA SER A 469 -11.89 15.65 -1.15
C SER A 469 -12.25 14.64 -2.22
N VAL A 470 -11.92 13.39 -1.95
CA VAL A 470 -12.22 12.25 -2.81
C VAL A 470 -13.16 11.30 -2.10
N ALA A 471 -14.19 10.84 -2.80
CA ALA A 471 -14.93 9.64 -2.47
C ALA A 471 -14.62 8.54 -3.51
N LEU A 472 -14.59 7.28 -3.06
CA LEU A 472 -14.39 6.14 -3.94
C LEU A 472 -15.74 5.60 -4.41
N MET A 473 -15.86 5.35 -5.71
CA MET A 473 -17.05 4.79 -6.35
C MET A 473 -16.67 3.88 -7.52
N ASP A 474 -17.58 3.00 -7.91
CA ASP A 474 -17.41 2.21 -9.14
C ASP A 474 -17.57 3.07 -10.41
N ALA A 475 -16.85 2.72 -11.46
CA ALA A 475 -16.89 3.41 -12.76
C ALA A 475 -18.30 3.52 -13.34
N ARG A 476 -19.17 2.54 -13.09
CA ARG A 476 -20.56 2.53 -13.54
C ARG A 476 -21.37 3.64 -12.88
N SER A 477 -21.26 3.79 -11.56
CA SER A 477 -21.95 4.86 -10.83
C SER A 477 -21.33 6.24 -11.07
N ILE A 478 -20.01 6.31 -11.34
CA ILE A 478 -19.37 7.55 -11.82
C ILE A 478 -19.96 7.96 -13.16
N ALA A 479 -20.12 7.03 -14.10
CA ALA A 479 -20.74 7.29 -15.40
C ALA A 479 -22.20 7.70 -15.28
N ALA A 480 -22.99 7.06 -14.42
CA ALA A 480 -24.38 7.45 -14.14
C ALA A 480 -24.47 8.87 -13.54
N THR A 481 -23.58 9.22 -12.62
CA THR A 481 -23.47 10.56 -12.05
C THR A 481 -23.07 11.59 -13.14
N ALA A 482 -22.13 11.24 -14.01
CA ALA A 482 -21.70 12.08 -15.13
C ALA A 482 -22.84 12.31 -16.15
N ALA A 483 -23.57 11.25 -16.53
CA ALA A 483 -24.74 11.36 -17.40
C ALA A 483 -25.86 12.26 -16.80
N ASN A 484 -25.91 12.30 -15.46
CA ASN A 484 -26.81 13.18 -14.70
C ASN A 484 -26.12 14.50 -14.27
N LYS A 485 -25.07 14.92 -14.98
CA LYS A 485 -24.38 16.21 -14.84
C LYS A 485 -23.92 16.53 -13.42
N GLY A 486 -23.32 15.53 -12.76
CA GLY A 486 -22.78 15.67 -11.41
C GLY A 486 -23.77 15.37 -10.28
N VAL A 487 -25.05 15.10 -10.55
CA VAL A 487 -25.99 14.63 -9.53
C VAL A 487 -25.62 13.19 -9.13
N LEU A 488 -25.28 12.97 -7.88
CA LEU A 488 -24.88 11.64 -7.37
C LEU A 488 -25.97 10.60 -7.64
N THR A 489 -25.64 9.63 -8.50
CA THR A 489 -26.60 8.66 -9.06
C THR A 489 -26.02 7.24 -9.01
N PRO A 490 -26.69 6.26 -8.42
CA PRO A 490 -26.29 4.87 -8.48
C PRO A 490 -26.50 4.29 -9.89
N ALA A 491 -25.60 3.45 -10.36
CA ALA A 491 -25.72 2.87 -11.70
C ALA A 491 -26.89 1.88 -11.85
N THR A 492 -27.51 1.45 -10.78
CA THR A 492 -28.75 0.67 -10.77
C THR A 492 -29.96 1.46 -11.32
N ASP A 493 -29.88 2.80 -11.35
CA ASP A 493 -30.92 3.66 -11.92
C ASP A 493 -30.83 3.73 -13.46
N PHE A 494 -29.79 3.17 -14.07
CA PHE A 494 -29.63 3.12 -15.52
C PHE A 494 -30.53 2.05 -16.14
N ASP A 495 -31.50 2.47 -16.94
CA ASP A 495 -32.46 1.56 -17.59
C ASP A 495 -31.91 0.88 -18.85
N GLY A 496 -30.82 1.39 -19.44
CA GLY A 496 -30.23 0.88 -20.67
C GLY A 496 -29.50 -0.46 -20.47
N THR A 497 -28.91 -0.94 -21.55
CA THR A 497 -28.13 -2.20 -21.54
C THR A 497 -26.64 -1.89 -21.37
N ILE A 498 -25.99 -2.61 -20.47
CA ILE A 498 -24.54 -2.68 -20.36
C ILE A 498 -24.10 -3.91 -21.16
N GLY A 499 -23.37 -3.70 -22.25
CA GLY A 499 -22.92 -4.75 -23.15
C GLY A 499 -21.83 -5.62 -22.55
N LYS A 500 -21.67 -6.82 -23.10
CA LYS A 500 -20.51 -7.68 -22.85
C LYS A 500 -19.56 -7.56 -24.04
N TYR A 501 -18.39 -7.00 -23.77
CA TYR A 501 -17.36 -6.80 -24.81
C TYR A 501 -16.30 -7.89 -24.69
N LYS A 502 -15.82 -8.37 -25.84
CA LYS A 502 -14.69 -9.29 -25.87
C LYS A 502 -13.40 -8.50 -25.93
N TYR A 503 -12.48 -8.80 -25.03
CA TYR A 503 -11.13 -8.22 -25.01
C TYR A 503 -10.19 -9.00 -25.93
N HIS A 504 -9.40 -8.28 -26.74
CA HIS A 504 -8.34 -8.81 -27.57
C HIS A 504 -7.03 -8.14 -27.20
N PHE A 505 -6.09 -8.94 -26.72
CA PHE A 505 -4.76 -8.44 -26.36
C PHE A 505 -3.83 -8.45 -27.57
N ASP A 506 -3.29 -7.26 -27.92
CA ASP A 506 -2.28 -7.12 -28.98
C ASP A 506 -0.90 -6.98 -28.33
N SER A 507 -0.15 -8.07 -28.28
CA SER A 507 1.19 -8.12 -27.69
C SER A 507 2.23 -7.27 -28.46
N ASN A 508 1.98 -6.93 -29.73
CA ASN A 508 2.89 -6.08 -30.51
C ASN A 508 3.01 -4.67 -29.92
N ILE A 509 1.98 -4.18 -29.25
CA ILE A 509 2.00 -2.87 -28.60
C ILE A 509 3.15 -2.81 -27.59
N TYR A 510 3.31 -3.84 -26.77
CA TYR A 510 4.43 -3.93 -25.84
C TYR A 510 5.74 -4.29 -26.54
N ALA A 511 5.74 -5.26 -27.48
CA ALA A 511 6.93 -5.66 -28.19
C ALA A 511 7.61 -4.50 -28.95
N ASN A 512 6.83 -3.53 -29.42
CA ASN A 512 7.34 -2.37 -30.14
C ASN A 512 7.96 -1.29 -29.22
N ARG A 513 7.73 -1.34 -27.91
CA ARG A 513 8.10 -0.22 -27.03
C ARG A 513 8.76 -0.61 -25.70
N VAL A 514 8.40 -1.75 -25.12
CA VAL A 514 8.98 -2.23 -23.87
C VAL A 514 10.36 -2.84 -24.14
N PHE A 515 11.35 -2.42 -23.39
CA PHE A 515 12.67 -3.07 -23.42
C PHE A 515 12.65 -4.31 -22.51
N ASP A 516 13.00 -5.45 -23.07
CA ASP A 516 13.11 -6.70 -22.34
C ASP A 516 14.48 -7.34 -22.63
N SER A 517 15.33 -7.38 -21.59
CA SER A 517 16.67 -7.98 -21.67
C SER A 517 16.65 -9.51 -21.79
N LYS A 518 15.47 -10.15 -21.62
CA LYS A 518 15.35 -11.63 -21.50
C LYS A 518 16.22 -12.22 -20.38
N GLY A 519 16.46 -11.45 -19.30
CA GLY A 519 17.29 -11.85 -18.17
C GLY A 519 18.81 -11.78 -18.46
N VAL A 520 19.21 -11.24 -19.59
CA VAL A 520 20.62 -11.10 -19.96
C VAL A 520 21.14 -9.74 -19.48
N ALA A 521 22.10 -9.77 -18.54
CA ALA A 521 22.78 -8.58 -18.05
C ALA A 521 23.92 -8.16 -19.01
N ASP A 522 24.10 -6.87 -19.21
CA ASP A 522 25.24 -6.28 -19.94
C ASP A 522 26.05 -5.36 -19.02
N PRO A 523 27.12 -5.86 -18.39
CA PRO A 523 27.94 -5.05 -17.48
C PRO A 523 28.59 -3.83 -18.11
N SER A 524 28.73 -3.79 -19.46
CA SER A 524 29.34 -2.69 -20.18
C SER A 524 28.47 -1.44 -20.26
N VAL A 525 27.20 -1.55 -20.00
CA VAL A 525 26.25 -0.43 -20.03
C VAL A 525 26.58 0.55 -18.89
N GLU A 526 26.77 1.81 -19.24
CA GLU A 526 26.90 2.90 -18.28
C GLU A 526 25.50 3.32 -17.78
N ILE A 527 25.37 3.49 -16.45
CA ILE A 527 24.11 3.94 -15.84
C ILE A 527 24.01 5.46 -16.03
N HIS A 528 22.85 5.90 -16.50
CA HIS A 528 22.53 7.32 -16.57
C HIS A 528 22.12 7.86 -15.19
N PHE A 529 22.93 8.77 -14.64
CA PHE A 529 22.63 9.47 -13.39
C PHE A 529 22.25 10.91 -13.69
N GLY A 530 20.99 11.27 -13.45
CA GLY A 530 20.59 12.67 -13.44
C GLY A 530 21.09 13.41 -12.20
N PRO A 531 21.14 14.76 -12.22
CA PRO A 531 21.62 15.55 -11.08
C PRO A 531 20.86 15.36 -9.78
N ASN A 532 19.59 14.93 -9.84
CA ASN A 532 18.77 14.67 -8.67
C ASN A 532 18.95 13.26 -8.09
N ILE A 533 19.57 12.35 -8.81
CA ILE A 533 19.80 10.99 -8.30
C ILE A 533 21.01 11.03 -7.35
N LYS A 534 20.75 10.81 -6.05
CA LYS A 534 21.76 10.90 -4.99
C LYS A 534 21.94 9.57 -4.29
N ASP A 535 23.15 9.35 -3.80
CA ASP A 535 23.44 8.22 -2.92
C ASP A 535 22.83 8.42 -1.52
N TRP A 536 22.65 7.32 -0.81
CA TRP A 536 22.27 7.35 0.60
C TRP A 536 23.39 7.98 1.44
N PRO A 537 23.03 8.79 2.46
CA PRO A 537 24.04 9.28 3.40
C PRO A 537 24.60 8.11 4.22
N GLU A 538 25.76 8.32 4.82
CA GLU A 538 26.36 7.35 5.72
C GLU A 538 25.47 7.13 6.96
N MET A 539 25.23 5.85 7.27
CA MET A 539 24.44 5.40 8.41
C MET A 539 25.34 4.72 9.41
N THR A 540 25.23 5.10 10.70
CA THR A 540 26.04 4.51 11.78
C THR A 540 25.37 3.27 12.36
N ALA A 541 26.18 2.36 12.90
CA ALA A 541 25.70 1.21 13.67
C ALA A 541 24.99 1.68 14.97
N LEU A 542 24.08 0.85 15.50
CA LEU A 542 23.42 1.14 16.78
C LEU A 542 24.47 1.27 17.90
N PRO A 543 24.54 2.39 18.61
CA PRO A 543 25.47 2.55 19.74
C PRO A 543 25.00 1.76 20.97
N GLU A 544 25.89 1.58 21.94
CA GLU A 544 25.53 0.89 23.21
C GLU A 544 24.46 1.67 23.99
N ASN A 545 24.59 2.99 24.05
CA ASN A 545 23.65 3.87 24.72
C ASN A 545 23.11 4.90 23.75
N LEU A 546 21.84 5.22 23.84
CA LEU A 546 21.17 6.10 22.91
C LEU A 546 20.42 7.21 23.65
N VAL A 547 20.56 8.44 23.20
CA VAL A 547 19.77 9.59 23.64
C VAL A 547 18.95 10.11 22.48
N LEU A 548 17.63 10.07 22.65
CA LEU A 548 16.68 10.51 21.64
C LEU A 548 15.90 11.74 22.11
N ARG A 549 15.77 12.72 21.24
CA ARG A 549 14.83 13.80 21.44
C ARG A 549 13.48 13.43 20.82
N VAL A 550 12.39 13.59 21.56
CA VAL A 550 11.05 13.48 21.01
C VAL A 550 10.79 14.73 20.16
N VAL A 551 10.61 14.57 18.86
CA VAL A 551 10.50 15.70 17.92
C VAL A 551 9.13 15.82 17.25
N SER A 552 8.25 14.87 17.52
CA SER A 552 6.84 14.93 17.15
C SER A 552 6.02 14.00 18.04
N GLU A 553 4.79 14.40 18.34
CA GLU A 553 3.84 13.66 19.16
C GLU A 553 2.46 13.73 18.52
N ILE A 554 2.00 12.58 17.96
CA ILE A 554 0.81 12.49 17.11
C ILE A 554 -0.23 11.61 17.81
N HIS A 555 -1.36 12.18 18.18
CA HIS A 555 -2.43 11.52 18.92
C HIS A 555 -3.62 11.07 18.06
N ASP A 556 -3.55 11.25 16.75
CA ASP A 556 -4.60 10.74 15.86
C ASP A 556 -4.70 9.21 15.97
N PRO A 557 -5.92 8.67 15.90
CA PRO A 557 -6.13 7.21 15.99
C PRO A 557 -5.33 6.40 14.97
N VAL A 558 -5.09 6.97 13.79
CA VAL A 558 -4.26 6.38 12.71
C VAL A 558 -3.47 7.51 12.05
N THR A 559 -2.16 7.30 11.85
CA THR A 559 -1.32 8.20 11.07
C THR A 559 -0.97 7.51 9.75
N THR A 560 -1.38 8.12 8.65
CA THR A 560 -1.11 7.58 7.32
C THR A 560 0.32 7.83 6.86
N THR A 561 0.79 7.02 5.92
CA THR A 561 2.11 7.26 5.30
C THR A 561 2.15 8.55 4.48
N ASP A 562 1.01 9.05 3.99
CA ASP A 562 0.92 10.34 3.30
C ASP A 562 1.06 11.54 4.26
N GLU A 563 0.70 11.38 5.53
CA GLU A 563 0.99 12.36 6.57
C GLU A 563 2.46 12.32 6.98
N LEU A 564 3.05 11.11 7.04
CA LEU A 564 4.48 10.95 7.33
C LEU A 564 5.36 11.48 6.19
N ILE A 565 4.98 11.24 4.93
CA ILE A 565 5.66 11.76 3.74
C ILE A 565 4.66 11.94 2.59
N PRO A 566 4.35 13.18 2.15
CA PRO A 566 3.35 13.44 1.11
C PRO A 566 3.72 12.80 -0.24
N SER A 567 2.89 11.90 -0.76
CA SER A 567 3.21 11.11 -1.96
C SER A 567 3.26 11.93 -3.24
N GLY A 568 2.22 12.70 -3.54
CA GLY A 568 2.10 13.45 -4.80
C GLY A 568 3.09 14.61 -4.89
N GLU A 569 3.18 15.40 -3.85
CA GLU A 569 4.05 16.59 -3.77
C GLU A 569 5.54 16.25 -3.87
N THR A 570 5.94 15.08 -3.40
CA THR A 570 7.33 14.67 -3.29
C THR A 570 7.78 13.69 -4.35
N SER A 571 6.89 13.33 -5.29
CA SER A 571 7.15 12.25 -6.26
C SER A 571 8.45 12.46 -7.04
N SER A 572 8.77 13.70 -7.43
CA SER A 572 9.98 14.05 -8.18
C SER A 572 11.29 14.00 -7.36
N TYR A 573 11.20 13.91 -6.03
CA TYR A 573 12.38 13.88 -5.15
C TYR A 573 12.71 12.48 -4.62
N ARG A 574 11.96 11.45 -5.03
CA ARG A 574 12.14 10.06 -4.55
C ARG A 574 13.51 9.46 -4.82
N SER A 575 14.22 9.99 -5.80
CA SER A 575 15.59 9.60 -6.16
C SER A 575 16.68 10.35 -5.38
N ASN A 576 16.29 11.25 -4.48
CA ASN A 576 17.17 12.08 -3.67
C ASN A 576 16.79 11.96 -2.18
N PRO A 577 17.41 11.03 -1.45
CA PRO A 577 17.06 10.78 -0.04
C PRO A 577 17.13 12.01 0.85
N LEU A 578 18.14 12.87 0.63
CA LEU A 578 18.32 14.12 1.38
C LEU A 578 17.23 15.14 1.05
N GLY A 579 16.96 15.34 -0.24
CA GLY A 579 15.93 16.28 -0.71
C GLY A 579 14.53 15.82 -0.33
N LEU A 580 14.26 14.52 -0.40
CA LEU A 580 12.96 13.95 0.01
C LEU A 580 12.71 14.11 1.51
N ALA A 581 13.74 13.90 2.34
CA ALA A 581 13.62 13.99 3.79
C ALA A 581 13.15 15.37 4.28
N GLU A 582 13.38 16.44 3.52
CA GLU A 582 12.91 17.79 3.84
C GLU A 582 11.37 17.91 3.89
N PHE A 583 10.65 16.95 3.34
CA PHE A 583 9.19 16.92 3.34
C PHE A 583 8.59 16.02 4.42
N THR A 584 9.42 15.41 5.28
CA THR A 584 8.94 14.53 6.35
C THR A 584 8.01 15.29 7.28
N LEU A 585 6.79 14.76 7.50
CA LEU A 585 5.72 15.36 8.30
C LEU A 585 5.35 16.81 7.91
N SER A 586 5.72 17.25 6.70
CA SER A 586 5.52 18.65 6.26
C SER A 586 4.07 19.12 6.33
N ARG A 587 3.11 18.22 6.23
CA ARG A 587 1.67 18.51 6.32
C ARG A 587 1.11 18.33 7.72
N LYS A 588 1.71 17.45 8.55
CA LYS A 588 1.20 17.05 9.86
C LYS A 588 1.89 17.82 10.99
N ASP A 589 3.21 17.89 10.94
CA ASP A 589 4.04 18.60 11.92
C ASP A 589 5.22 19.29 11.20
N PRO A 590 5.01 20.49 10.65
CA PRO A 590 6.04 21.21 9.89
C PRO A 590 7.31 21.52 10.68
N ALA A 591 7.26 21.50 12.03
CA ALA A 591 8.44 21.74 12.87
C ALA A 591 9.38 20.53 12.92
N TYR A 592 8.91 19.33 12.58
CA TYR A 592 9.64 18.06 12.69
C TYR A 592 11.03 18.11 12.06
N VAL A 593 11.15 18.54 10.81
CA VAL A 593 12.43 18.55 10.08
C VAL A 593 13.47 19.40 10.78
N GLY A 594 13.09 20.60 11.20
CA GLY A 594 13.96 21.51 11.94
C GLY A 594 14.43 20.90 13.26
N LEU A 595 13.52 20.32 14.02
CA LEU A 595 13.81 19.69 15.32
C LEU A 595 14.68 18.43 15.19
N ALA A 596 14.42 17.61 14.16
CA ALA A 596 15.22 16.42 13.90
C ALA A 596 16.67 16.78 13.49
N LYS A 597 16.82 17.75 12.60
CA LYS A 597 18.15 18.27 12.20
C LYS A 597 18.91 18.90 13.36
N ASP A 598 18.22 19.58 14.24
CA ASP A 598 18.81 20.22 15.41
C ASP A 598 19.49 19.21 16.33
N ILE A 599 18.86 18.07 16.64
CA ILE A 599 19.52 17.01 17.43
C ILE A 599 20.53 16.21 16.60
N GLN A 600 20.35 16.08 15.28
CA GLN A 600 21.28 15.37 14.40
C GLN A 600 22.69 15.98 14.41
N VAL A 601 22.84 17.28 14.69
CA VAL A 601 24.12 17.98 14.84
C VAL A 601 25.04 17.26 15.84
N ALA A 602 24.48 16.76 16.94
CA ALA A 602 25.23 16.03 17.97
C ALA A 602 25.79 14.72 17.42
N GLN A 603 25.01 13.95 16.66
CA GLN A 603 25.47 12.70 16.07
C GLN A 603 26.53 12.94 14.98
N LYS A 604 26.35 13.96 14.15
CA LYS A 604 27.34 14.34 13.13
C LYS A 604 28.67 14.74 13.78
N ALA A 605 28.65 15.46 14.88
CA ALA A 605 29.84 15.82 15.63
C ALA A 605 30.59 14.55 16.14
N LEU A 606 29.86 13.56 16.68
CA LEU A 606 30.46 12.29 17.09
C LEU A 606 31.11 11.54 15.90
N MET A 607 30.46 11.51 14.74
CA MET A 607 31.01 10.88 13.54
C MET A 607 32.30 11.55 13.06
N GLU A 608 32.44 12.84 13.31
CA GLU A 608 33.64 13.63 13.02
C GLU A 608 34.70 13.56 14.14
N GLY A 609 34.47 12.76 15.19
CA GLY A 609 35.36 12.65 16.35
C GLY A 609 35.32 13.87 17.27
N LYS A 610 34.28 14.69 17.19
CA LYS A 610 34.07 15.89 18.00
C LYS A 610 33.13 15.62 19.19
N CYS A 611 33.17 16.51 20.19
CA CYS A 611 32.27 16.41 21.34
C CYS A 611 30.84 16.85 20.99
N ALA A 612 29.85 15.99 21.22
CA ALA A 612 28.45 16.31 20.98
C ALA A 612 27.95 17.54 21.80
N ALA A 613 28.39 17.67 23.06
CA ALA A 613 28.02 18.78 23.93
C ALA A 613 28.67 20.12 23.54
N GLU A 614 29.79 20.10 22.78
CA GLU A 614 30.37 21.31 22.21
C GLU A 614 29.59 21.75 20.97
N ALA A 615 29.21 20.79 20.13
CA ALA A 615 28.41 21.08 18.93
C ALA A 615 26.96 21.48 19.29
N LYS A 616 26.41 20.94 20.38
CA LYS A 616 25.08 21.26 20.89
C LYS A 616 25.12 21.43 22.42
N PRO A 617 25.36 22.67 22.92
CA PRO A 617 25.54 22.97 24.34
C PRO A 617 24.37 22.56 25.23
N GLU A 618 23.13 22.52 24.70
CA GLU A 618 21.94 22.07 25.43
C GLU A 618 22.02 20.60 25.88
N LEU A 619 22.88 19.79 25.29
CA LEU A 619 23.09 18.41 25.72
C LEU A 619 23.98 18.28 26.96
N LYS A 620 24.69 19.34 27.36
CA LYS A 620 25.59 19.28 28.50
C LYS A 620 24.86 18.87 29.79
N PRO A 621 23.77 19.55 30.22
CA PRO A 621 23.03 19.13 31.42
C PRO A 621 22.37 17.74 31.26
N VAL A 622 21.94 17.37 30.04
CA VAL A 622 21.38 16.03 29.76
C VAL A 622 22.43 14.95 30.03
N ILE A 623 23.62 15.10 29.47
CA ILE A 623 24.74 14.16 29.65
C ILE A 623 25.21 14.13 31.11
N GLU A 624 25.29 15.27 31.79
CA GLU A 624 25.65 15.35 33.20
C GLU A 624 24.64 14.62 34.08
N THR A 625 23.35 14.75 33.81
CA THR A 625 22.30 14.01 34.53
C THR A 625 22.40 12.51 34.31
N ILE A 626 22.63 12.07 33.07
CA ILE A 626 22.84 10.63 32.75
C ILE A 626 24.05 10.09 33.49
N LYS A 627 25.17 10.80 33.49
CA LYS A 627 26.42 10.36 34.12
C LYS A 627 26.34 10.20 35.63
N LYS A 628 25.43 10.86 36.32
CA LYS A 628 25.20 10.64 37.77
C LYS A 628 24.80 9.20 38.07
N SER A 629 24.00 8.57 37.21
CA SER A 629 23.53 7.17 37.37
C SER A 629 24.29 6.17 36.51
N TYR A 630 24.86 6.64 35.39
CA TYR A 630 25.58 5.83 34.40
C TYR A 630 26.95 6.45 34.09
N PRO A 631 27.90 6.36 35.00
CA PRO A 631 29.20 7.03 34.89
C PRO A 631 30.06 6.56 33.72
N ASP A 632 29.84 5.33 33.21
CA ASP A 632 30.61 4.71 32.12
C ASP A 632 30.15 5.24 30.73
N VAL A 633 29.10 6.03 30.65
CA VAL A 633 28.63 6.64 29.41
C VAL A 633 29.62 7.71 28.95
N ASN A 634 30.13 7.54 27.74
CA ASN A 634 31.13 8.42 27.13
C ASN A 634 30.97 8.52 25.60
N HIS A 635 31.80 9.31 24.95
CA HIS A 635 31.71 9.60 23.53
C HIS A 635 31.82 8.36 22.62
N SER A 636 32.44 7.27 23.06
CA SER A 636 32.62 6.08 22.24
C SER A 636 31.45 5.09 22.33
N ASN A 637 30.56 5.25 23.30
CA ASN A 637 29.46 4.31 23.55
C ASN A 637 28.07 4.95 23.58
N ILE A 638 27.95 6.24 23.22
CA ILE A 638 26.69 6.97 23.16
C ILE A 638 26.38 7.41 21.73
N GLY A 639 25.11 7.46 21.39
CA GLY A 639 24.61 8.08 20.17
C GLY A 639 23.44 9.02 20.44
N PHE A 640 23.18 9.92 19.50
CA PHE A 640 22.13 10.92 19.56
C PHE A 640 21.23 10.86 18.33
N GLY A 641 19.96 11.18 18.49
CA GLY A 641 19.04 11.31 17.41
C GLY A 641 17.64 11.67 17.84
N SER A 642 16.69 11.43 16.94
CA SER A 642 15.28 11.76 17.15
C SER A 642 14.39 10.52 17.22
N THR A 643 13.24 10.71 17.84
CA THR A 643 12.12 9.78 17.82
C THR A 643 10.80 10.53 17.68
N ILE A 644 9.77 9.85 17.19
CA ILE A 644 8.39 10.34 17.20
C ILE A 644 7.53 9.39 18.05
N PHE A 645 6.47 9.94 18.61
CA PHE A 645 5.34 9.16 19.10
C PHE A 645 4.18 9.29 18.13
N ALA A 646 3.50 8.18 17.83
CA ALA A 646 2.22 8.17 17.13
C ALA A 646 1.39 6.98 17.59
N VAL A 647 0.08 7.15 17.77
CA VAL A 647 -0.82 6.09 18.27
C VAL A 647 -0.75 4.85 17.37
N LYS A 648 -0.99 5.02 16.07
CA LYS A 648 -1.00 3.91 15.11
C LYS A 648 -0.47 4.36 13.73
N PRO A 649 0.85 4.49 13.58
CA PRO A 649 1.46 4.98 12.35
C PRO A 649 1.58 3.91 11.27
N GLY A 650 1.58 4.35 10.00
CA GLY A 650 2.03 3.57 8.86
C GLY A 650 0.95 2.93 8.01
N ASP A 651 -0.27 3.42 8.05
CA ASP A 651 -1.29 3.05 7.07
C ASP A 651 -1.06 3.81 5.75
N GLY A 652 -1.07 3.11 4.63
CA GLY A 652 -0.88 3.74 3.32
C GLY A 652 0.18 3.09 2.43
N SER A 653 0.67 3.81 1.39
CA SER A 653 1.55 3.27 0.35
C SER A 653 3.03 3.64 0.49
N ALA A 654 3.35 4.85 0.91
CA ALA A 654 4.73 5.36 0.95
C ALA A 654 5.50 4.90 2.22
N ARG A 655 5.37 3.64 2.61
CA ARG A 655 5.88 3.10 3.89
C ARG A 655 7.39 3.12 3.99
N GLU A 656 8.07 2.83 2.90
CA GLU A 656 9.53 2.84 2.86
C GLU A 656 10.05 4.27 3.07
N GLN A 657 9.54 5.25 2.32
CA GLN A 657 9.96 6.64 2.43
C GLN A 657 9.54 7.24 3.79
N ALA A 658 8.40 6.83 4.33
CA ALA A 658 7.98 7.23 5.67
C ALA A 658 8.99 6.82 6.77
N ALA A 659 9.71 5.72 6.58
CA ALA A 659 10.77 5.26 7.47
C ALA A 659 12.14 5.86 7.10
N SER A 660 12.56 5.73 5.83
CA SER A 660 13.89 6.17 5.38
C SER A 660 14.13 7.66 5.56
N CYS A 661 13.12 8.50 5.34
CA CYS A 661 13.25 9.94 5.52
C CYS A 661 13.51 10.33 6.97
N GLN A 662 12.86 9.67 7.93
CA GLN A 662 13.16 9.87 9.35
C GLN A 662 14.60 9.44 9.66
N LYS A 663 15.06 8.30 9.14
CA LYS A 663 16.43 7.82 9.33
C LYS A 663 17.46 8.80 8.76
N VAL A 664 17.23 9.32 7.56
CA VAL A 664 18.09 10.32 6.90
C VAL A 664 18.23 11.58 7.76
N LEU A 665 17.19 11.97 8.49
CA LEU A 665 17.18 13.10 9.42
C LEU A 665 17.70 12.75 10.84
N GLY A 666 18.29 11.57 11.02
CA GLY A 666 18.84 11.14 12.30
C GLY A 666 17.82 10.46 13.23
N GLY A 667 16.71 9.96 12.71
CA GLY A 667 15.75 9.15 13.44
C GLY A 667 16.30 7.77 13.80
N TRP A 668 16.09 7.33 15.06
CA TRP A 668 16.51 6.02 15.55
C TRP A 668 15.36 5.13 15.99
N ALA A 669 14.21 5.71 16.24
CA ALA A 669 13.06 4.97 16.73
C ALA A 669 11.74 5.63 16.31
N ASN A 670 10.69 4.81 16.27
CA ASN A 670 9.32 5.26 16.48
C ASN A 670 8.81 4.63 17.78
N ILE A 671 7.98 5.35 18.53
CA ILE A 671 7.26 4.85 19.69
C ILE A 671 5.76 4.88 19.33
N ALA A 672 5.08 3.74 19.43
CA ALA A 672 3.68 3.62 19.04
C ALA A 672 2.90 2.74 20.01
N ASN A 673 1.57 2.95 20.11
CA ASN A 673 0.73 1.97 20.80
C ASN A 673 0.57 0.71 19.93
N GLU A 674 0.42 0.89 18.63
CA GLU A 674 0.33 -0.17 17.63
C GLU A 674 0.88 0.33 16.28
N TYR A 675 1.42 -0.56 15.46
CA TYR A 675 1.74 -0.25 14.06
C TYR A 675 0.57 -0.64 13.15
N ALA A 676 0.16 0.27 12.27
CA ALA A 676 -0.99 0.07 11.39
C ALA A 676 -0.81 -1.16 10.48
N THR A 677 0.40 -1.40 10.00
CA THR A 677 0.74 -2.56 9.17
C THR A 677 2.10 -3.16 9.55
N LYS A 678 2.24 -4.48 9.36
CA LYS A 678 3.54 -5.15 9.43
C LYS A 678 4.57 -4.47 8.51
N ARG A 679 4.13 -4.04 7.33
CA ARG A 679 4.98 -3.46 6.30
C ARG A 679 5.68 -2.17 6.74
N TYR A 680 4.99 -1.27 7.45
CA TYR A 680 5.63 -0.06 7.97
C TYR A 680 6.66 -0.41 9.05
N ARG A 681 6.31 -1.32 9.95
CA ARG A 681 7.22 -1.80 10.99
C ARG A 681 8.48 -2.45 10.38
N SER A 682 8.32 -3.30 9.36
CA SER A 682 9.45 -3.90 8.64
C SER A 682 10.35 -2.86 7.97
N ASN A 683 9.76 -1.78 7.42
CA ASN A 683 10.56 -0.69 6.84
C ASN A 683 11.36 0.08 7.89
N LEU A 684 10.80 0.33 9.07
CA LEU A 684 11.58 0.90 10.19
C LEU A 684 12.80 0.02 10.50
N ILE A 685 12.60 -1.28 10.65
CA ILE A 685 13.65 -2.26 10.94
C ILE A 685 14.73 -2.26 9.84
N ASN A 686 14.33 -2.31 8.57
CA ASN A 686 15.25 -2.32 7.43
C ASN A 686 16.10 -1.04 7.35
N TRP A 687 15.58 0.07 7.84
CA TRP A 687 16.35 1.31 8.01
C TRP A 687 17.04 1.41 9.38
N GLY A 688 17.10 0.30 10.14
CA GLY A 688 17.81 0.23 11.42
C GLY A 688 17.18 1.05 12.53
N MET A 689 15.87 1.34 12.41
CA MET A 689 15.11 2.05 13.44
C MET A 689 14.44 1.07 14.39
N LEU A 690 14.39 1.43 15.66
CA LEU A 690 13.77 0.66 16.73
C LEU A 690 12.25 0.86 16.73
N PRO A 691 11.45 -0.20 16.47
CA PRO A 691 10.00 -0.12 16.41
C PRO A 691 9.39 -0.32 17.81
N PHE A 692 9.56 0.63 18.69
CA PHE A 692 9.07 0.53 20.06
C PHE A 692 7.55 0.54 20.17
N LEU A 693 7.05 -0.24 21.13
CA LEU A 693 5.66 -0.28 21.55
C LEU A 693 5.54 0.23 22.99
N ILE A 694 4.53 1.05 23.26
CA ILE A 694 4.14 1.54 24.57
C ILE A 694 2.65 1.24 24.80
N GLU A 695 2.28 0.90 26.05
CA GLU A 695 0.88 0.68 26.38
C GLU A 695 0.05 1.95 26.25
N GLU A 696 -1.23 1.80 25.90
CA GLU A 696 -2.16 2.91 25.84
C GLU A 696 -2.30 3.57 27.23
N GLY A 697 -2.36 4.89 27.27
CA GLY A 697 -2.48 5.65 28.51
C GLY A 697 -1.76 6.97 28.44
N GLU A 698 -1.52 7.56 29.62
CA GLU A 698 -0.73 8.79 29.74
C GLU A 698 0.74 8.51 29.41
N LEU A 699 1.30 9.29 28.48
CA LEU A 699 2.69 9.13 28.09
C LEU A 699 3.64 9.61 29.20
N PRO A 700 4.73 8.87 29.50
CA PRO A 700 5.73 9.29 30.47
C PRO A 700 6.63 10.43 30.00
N PHE A 701 6.47 10.86 28.76
CA PHE A 701 7.22 11.92 28.09
C PHE A 701 6.28 12.78 27.25
N LYS A 702 6.80 13.90 26.77
CA LYS A 702 6.12 14.80 25.83
C LYS A 702 7.08 15.29 24.75
N ASN A 703 6.54 15.98 23.76
CA ASN A 703 7.34 16.61 22.72
C ASN A 703 8.48 17.48 23.31
N LEU A 704 9.67 17.38 22.72
CA LEU A 704 10.94 18.01 23.10
C LEU A 704 11.67 17.39 24.29
N ASP A 705 11.10 16.42 24.98
CA ASP A 705 11.81 15.68 26.03
C ASP A 705 12.97 14.85 25.47
N TYR A 706 14.02 14.67 26.28
CA TYR A 706 15.12 13.76 26.00
C TYR A 706 14.87 12.42 26.67
N LEU A 707 15.03 11.34 25.91
CA LEU A 707 14.87 9.97 26.37
C LEU A 707 16.23 9.25 26.31
N PHE A 708 16.60 8.57 27.38
CA PHE A 708 17.84 7.83 27.49
C PHE A 708 17.58 6.31 27.52
N PHE A 709 18.31 5.59 26.69
CA PHE A 709 18.22 4.14 26.50
C PHE A 709 19.58 3.50 26.82
N PRO A 710 19.83 3.14 28.09
CA PRO A 710 21.08 2.47 28.44
C PRO A 710 21.13 1.05 27.90
N GLY A 711 22.29 0.63 27.40
CA GLY A 711 22.51 -0.76 26.96
C GLY A 711 21.58 -1.22 25.84
N ILE A 712 21.05 -0.31 25.02
CA ILE A 712 20.07 -0.66 23.96
C ILE A 712 20.65 -1.64 22.94
N ARG A 713 21.94 -1.50 22.59
CA ARG A 713 22.61 -2.44 21.69
C ARG A 713 22.65 -3.84 22.29
N THR A 714 23.11 -3.96 23.53
CA THR A 714 23.13 -5.23 24.29
C THR A 714 21.72 -5.83 24.42
N ALA A 715 20.69 -5.00 24.67
CA ALA A 715 19.31 -5.46 24.73
C ALA A 715 18.82 -6.08 23.41
N VAL A 716 19.14 -5.47 22.27
CA VAL A 716 18.84 -6.03 20.94
C VAL A 716 19.62 -7.33 20.70
N GLU A 717 20.90 -7.38 21.04
CA GLU A 717 21.76 -8.58 20.90
C GLU A 717 21.25 -9.76 21.73
N THR A 718 20.83 -9.50 22.95
CA THR A 718 20.36 -10.53 23.91
C THR A 718 18.89 -10.90 23.77
N LYS A 719 18.22 -10.37 22.76
CA LYS A 719 16.80 -10.63 22.45
C LYS A 719 15.84 -10.18 23.57
N ALA A 720 16.17 -9.09 24.26
CA ALA A 720 15.26 -8.52 25.25
C ALA A 720 13.99 -7.98 24.54
N ASP A 721 12.83 -8.37 25.03
CA ASP A 721 11.55 -7.81 24.57
C ASP A 721 11.23 -6.51 25.31
N THR A 722 11.52 -6.47 26.59
CA THR A 722 11.29 -5.31 27.46
C THR A 722 12.52 -4.41 27.48
N ILE A 723 12.32 -3.15 27.14
CA ILE A 723 13.38 -2.14 27.08
C ILE A 723 13.16 -1.10 28.16
N LYS A 724 14.13 -0.98 29.03
CA LYS A 724 14.17 0.07 30.06
C LYS A 724 14.64 1.37 29.45
N ALA A 725 13.88 2.43 29.66
CA ALA A 725 14.18 3.77 29.19
C ALA A 725 13.96 4.81 30.28
N TYR A 726 14.53 5.98 30.11
CA TYR A 726 14.40 7.08 31.05
C TYR A 726 14.08 8.40 30.33
N LYS A 727 13.12 9.13 30.85
CA LYS A 727 13.03 10.56 30.55
C LYS A 727 14.12 11.28 31.37
N VAL A 728 14.91 12.11 30.70
CA VAL A 728 15.96 12.92 31.36
C VAL A 728 15.35 14.26 31.73
N ALA A 729 15.23 14.54 33.02
CA ALA A 729 14.71 15.77 33.55
C ALA A 729 15.75 16.47 34.48
N GLU A 730 15.47 17.69 34.87
CA GLU A 730 16.37 18.47 35.75
C GLU A 730 16.58 17.78 37.11
N ASP A 731 15.55 17.13 37.63
CA ASP A 731 15.53 16.42 38.90
C ASP A 731 16.10 14.99 38.82
N GLY A 732 16.39 14.47 37.62
CA GLY A 732 17.01 13.16 37.45
C GLY A 732 16.44 12.34 36.27
N LEU A 733 16.59 11.02 36.39
CA LEU A 733 16.11 10.05 35.41
C LEU A 733 14.78 9.43 35.86
N HIS A 734 13.73 9.61 35.08
CA HIS A 734 12.41 9.03 35.32
C HIS A 734 12.22 7.79 34.45
N GLU A 735 12.16 6.62 35.09
CA GLU A 735 12.08 5.33 34.43
C GLU A 735 10.71 5.07 33.79
N PHE A 736 10.73 4.47 32.60
CA PHE A 736 9.56 3.88 31.94
C PHE A 736 9.99 2.68 31.09
N THR A 737 9.02 1.92 30.60
CA THR A 737 9.25 0.68 29.88
C THR A 737 8.64 0.73 28.48
N LEU A 738 9.40 0.22 27.51
CA LEU A 738 8.95 -0.01 26.14
C LEU A 738 9.12 -1.49 25.78
N ARG A 739 8.50 -1.92 24.67
CA ARG A 739 8.72 -3.25 24.11
C ARG A 739 9.17 -3.13 22.66
N LEU A 740 10.02 -4.06 22.22
CA LEU A 740 10.41 -4.18 20.81
C LEU A 740 9.44 -5.06 20.01
N GLY A 741 8.70 -5.95 20.68
CA GLY A 741 7.91 -7.01 20.06
C GLY A 741 8.80 -8.07 19.39
N GLU A 742 8.18 -8.98 18.65
CA GLU A 742 8.92 -10.05 17.98
C GLU A 742 9.80 -9.50 16.85
N LEU A 743 11.06 -9.90 16.88
CA LEU A 743 12.06 -9.62 15.84
C LEU A 743 12.75 -10.93 15.45
N THR A 744 12.96 -11.15 14.16
CA THR A 744 13.81 -12.25 13.68
C THR A 744 15.29 -11.97 14.00
N ASP A 745 16.14 -13.00 13.93
CA ASP A 745 17.57 -12.82 14.14
C ASP A 745 18.19 -11.91 13.06
N GLU A 746 17.70 -11.98 11.85
CA GLU A 746 18.11 -11.10 10.75
C GLU A 746 17.71 -9.64 11.01
N GLU A 747 16.47 -9.40 11.39
CA GLU A 747 15.98 -8.05 11.73
C GLU A 747 16.81 -7.43 12.86
N ARG A 748 17.19 -8.19 13.86
CA ARG A 748 18.10 -7.73 14.94
C ARG A 748 19.46 -7.33 14.40
N GLN A 749 20.05 -8.15 13.51
CA GLN A 749 21.34 -7.83 12.91
C GLN A 749 21.28 -6.57 12.04
N ILE A 750 20.19 -6.34 11.30
CA ILE A 750 19.98 -5.12 10.51
C ILE A 750 19.95 -3.90 11.43
N ILE A 751 19.19 -3.95 12.54
CA ILE A 751 19.15 -2.87 13.54
C ILE A 751 20.53 -2.61 14.13
N LEU A 752 21.27 -3.66 14.53
CA LEU A 752 22.60 -3.55 15.11
C LEU A 752 23.63 -2.93 14.15
N LYS A 753 23.52 -3.24 12.87
CA LYS A 753 24.39 -2.68 11.81
C LYS A 753 23.97 -1.25 11.40
N GLY A 754 22.79 -0.78 11.82
CA GLY A 754 22.29 0.57 11.58
C GLY A 754 21.36 0.72 10.35
N CYS A 755 21.41 -0.19 9.39
CA CYS A 755 20.47 -0.36 8.30
C CYS A 755 20.80 -1.58 7.44
N LEU A 756 19.89 -1.93 6.53
CA LEU A 756 20.07 -3.04 5.59
C LEU A 756 21.31 -2.87 4.67
N ILE A 757 21.61 -1.63 4.26
CA ILE A 757 22.79 -1.36 3.43
C ILE A 757 24.07 -1.78 4.16
N ASN A 758 24.23 -1.38 5.42
CA ASN A 758 25.38 -1.74 6.24
C ASN A 758 25.42 -3.23 6.57
N TYR A 759 24.25 -3.85 6.78
CA TYR A 759 24.12 -5.28 7.01
C TYR A 759 24.67 -6.11 5.85
N ASN A 760 24.42 -5.67 4.62
CA ASN A 760 24.84 -6.34 3.39
C ASN A 760 26.27 -5.98 2.94
N ARG A 761 26.86 -4.91 3.45
CA ARG A 761 28.28 -4.58 3.18
C ARG A 761 29.16 -5.58 3.94
N ILE A 762 29.92 -6.34 3.18
CA ILE A 762 30.93 -7.29 3.70
C ILE A 762 32.22 -6.56 4.00
#